data_087ac03db25cf11bea833d4687e9b901
#
_entry.id   087ac03db25cf11bea833d4687e9b901
#
_cell.length_a   1.000
_cell.length_b   1.000
_cell.length_c   1.000
_cell.angle_alpha   90.00
_cell.angle_beta   90.00
_cell.angle_gamma   90.00
#
_symmetry.space_group_name_H-M   'P 1'
#
loop_
_entity.id
_entity.type
_entity.pdbx_description
1 polymer ?
#
loop_
_entity_poly.entity_id
_entity_poly.type
_entity_poly.pdbx_seq_one_letter_code
_entity_poly.pdbx_strand_id
1 'polypeptide(L)'
;AKQQSLIASLITTAEEKSLTKSWGVDSLTYSLSGFHSELRDLFSVLVENNIDAAGLTSLQRQWPSANWAAALDLYPAYLDELERACQVDASQLIVRAAALTDALKPPRVLLLDDAQDISLAGLELVSRIASQAQLMVVGDPDSATMGFRASAGAFVDFFMKNRPELVQIYLEDQLPQPRSVVNLMSKIVQRIPTSLALAHRPLPIEPVEQAEFALFDNQISESDYIASELRISRVQADLPWSQMCVVARTRVQLDQLASDLSARNIPVRILGVQRPLSQQPAARAVLEFGQLAFGESDQDLVLQLLGSRLIGLSVIQQRRLFRQLAQLEQFQALSRAQVLQSLFDDPIDLDTPEIRSLNKAIELLQELRTKRGLGSYAFVSAVWSLAPSSKLQELAAGSSEVALAANRDIDAILELFAAAIRFDQQQLGTPAEFVQEQLAAQVVQDSLAGIAARDAVVLATPSQLAGSQFQVVAIPRLQEGIWPNLKPRNSMLEAASLQSFLAGRSESPTGPTRAELADELRLFYKSLGVTRSKLVLSAMEASDEQPSQFLQILRANGKQTEVNIEFDPRRLVGKLRSELIQGDSQAAPLLAALALIGASGAHPSNWQGLLEPSTSEDVVQDDESLRLSASKLEAFEKCPLHWFINTFGGDGSSFEASIGTLLHAAMEVSLSHAQLSEFVESNWHTLSFDAEWLNRSAHRRAVKMLGLISEYLDRPAELVASEQGFEISLGKLVVAGKIDRVERAETGLIAADLKTGKTPSAKDVQEHRQLALYQLGLREVFGEEVAGGRIISVGGGSLKVMEQPKLEGESEAVIRKLLERAEAEIGQAQFVAEVSGHCEGDAKCQLLLARAVTSA
;
A
#
# COMPACT_ATOMS: atom_id res chain seq x y z
N ALA A 1 -1.29 9.90 18.73
CA ALA A 1 -2.65 9.99 18.21
C ALA A 1 -3.37 11.25 18.71
N LYS A 2 -3.64 11.37 20.02
CA LYS A 2 -4.36 12.54 20.58
C LYS A 2 -3.76 13.89 20.20
N GLN A 3 -2.43 14.03 20.23
CA GLN A 3 -1.75 15.27 19.86
C GLN A 3 -2.01 15.63 18.38
N GLN A 4 -2.00 14.67 17.48
CA GLN A 4 -2.29 14.91 16.05
C GLN A 4 -3.77 15.25 15.83
N SER A 5 -4.68 14.57 16.53
CA SER A 5 -6.11 14.90 16.50
C SER A 5 -6.38 16.33 16.99
N LEU A 6 -5.70 16.75 18.06
CA LEU A 6 -5.78 18.12 18.54
C LEU A 6 -5.27 19.13 17.50
N ILE A 7 -4.11 18.87 16.88
CA ILE A 7 -3.57 19.73 15.82
C ILE A 7 -4.53 19.81 14.64
N ALA A 8 -5.13 18.69 14.22
CA ALA A 8 -6.12 18.66 13.15
C ALA A 8 -7.35 19.51 13.48
N SER A 9 -7.88 19.42 14.71
CA SER A 9 -9.03 20.25 15.13
C SER A 9 -8.70 21.74 15.17
N LEU A 10 -7.49 22.08 15.58
CA LEU A 10 -7.01 23.47 15.57
C LEU A 10 -6.86 24.02 14.14
N ILE A 11 -6.40 23.21 13.19
CA ILE A 11 -6.35 23.58 11.77
C ILE A 11 -7.75 23.84 11.24
N THR A 12 -8.73 22.96 11.51
CA THR A 12 -10.13 23.18 11.12
C THR A 12 -10.68 24.50 11.69
N THR A 13 -10.42 24.76 12.97
CA THR A 13 -10.82 26.03 13.62
C THR A 13 -10.15 27.25 12.98
N ALA A 14 -8.88 27.13 12.59
CA ALA A 14 -8.14 28.20 11.92
C ALA A 14 -8.69 28.45 10.50
N GLU A 15 -9.13 27.41 9.81
CA GLU A 15 -9.77 27.49 8.50
C GLU A 15 -11.11 28.21 8.58
N GLU A 16 -11.96 27.87 9.54
CA GLU A 16 -13.22 28.56 9.80
C GLU A 16 -12.99 30.07 10.08
N LYS A 17 -11.91 30.42 10.77
CA LYS A 17 -11.51 31.80 11.04
C LYS A 17 -10.74 32.45 9.88
N SER A 18 -10.56 31.76 8.76
CA SER A 18 -9.80 32.23 7.58
C SER A 18 -8.35 32.60 7.85
N LEU A 19 -7.73 32.08 8.90
CA LEU A 19 -6.32 32.30 9.24
C LEU A 19 -5.38 31.58 8.27
N THR A 20 -5.81 30.47 7.71
CA THR A 20 -5.04 29.62 6.79
C THR A 20 -4.55 30.35 5.53
N LYS A 21 -5.22 31.48 5.16
CA LYS A 21 -4.82 32.30 4.01
C LYS A 21 -3.43 32.93 4.14
N SER A 22 -2.96 33.13 5.38
CA SER A 22 -1.65 33.73 5.67
C SER A 22 -0.50 32.72 5.70
N TRP A 23 -0.80 31.39 5.67
CA TRP A 23 0.21 30.35 5.88
C TRP A 23 1.11 30.07 4.66
N GLY A 24 0.73 30.55 3.46
CA GLY A 24 1.50 30.34 2.24
C GLY A 24 1.50 28.89 1.74
N VAL A 25 0.54 28.08 2.21
CA VAL A 25 0.29 26.71 1.78
C VAL A 25 -1.16 26.53 1.34
N ASP A 26 -1.41 25.62 0.41
CA ASP A 26 -2.76 25.35 -0.08
C ASP A 26 -3.57 24.46 0.91
N SER A 27 -4.90 24.39 0.67
CA SER A 27 -5.82 23.64 1.52
C SER A 27 -5.53 22.13 1.52
N LEU A 28 -5.06 21.61 0.40
CA LEU A 28 -4.68 20.21 0.30
C LEU A 28 -3.49 19.90 1.20
N THR A 29 -2.47 20.77 1.20
CA THR A 29 -1.26 20.59 2.00
C THR A 29 -1.55 20.57 3.50
N TYR A 30 -2.30 21.53 4.04
CA TYR A 30 -2.55 21.57 5.48
C TYR A 30 -3.59 20.54 5.95
N SER A 31 -4.32 19.91 5.05
CA SER A 31 -5.19 18.77 5.38
C SER A 31 -4.43 17.44 5.48
N LEU A 32 -3.18 17.36 4.97
CA LEU A 32 -2.39 16.14 5.00
C LEU A 32 -1.87 15.82 6.41
N SER A 33 -1.92 14.55 6.76
CA SER A 33 -1.37 14.03 8.01
C SER A 33 0.14 14.29 8.16
N GLY A 34 0.87 14.40 7.05
CA GLY A 34 2.27 14.79 7.01
C GLY A 34 2.50 16.19 7.59
N PHE A 35 1.69 17.15 7.20
CA PHE A 35 1.76 18.52 7.73
C PHE A 35 1.45 18.57 9.23
N HIS A 36 0.44 17.81 9.69
CA HIS A 36 0.14 17.68 11.12
C HIS A 36 1.32 17.09 11.92
N SER A 37 2.04 16.14 11.31
CA SER A 37 3.25 15.55 11.92
C SER A 37 4.38 16.55 12.01
N GLU A 38 4.61 17.37 10.98
CA GLU A 38 5.63 18.43 10.98
C GLU A 38 5.33 19.51 12.03
N LEU A 39 4.07 19.91 12.18
CA LEU A 39 3.65 20.82 13.26
C LEU A 39 3.91 20.21 14.64
N ARG A 40 3.54 18.95 14.85
CA ARG A 40 3.81 18.24 16.11
C ARG A 40 5.30 18.23 16.43
N ASP A 41 6.13 17.91 15.44
CA ASP A 41 7.58 17.81 15.63
C ASP A 41 8.18 19.19 15.92
N LEU A 42 7.71 20.24 15.24
CA LEU A 42 8.12 21.62 15.54
C LEU A 42 7.69 22.05 16.96
N PHE A 43 6.45 21.77 17.35
CA PHE A 43 5.96 22.08 18.72
C PHE A 43 6.77 21.35 19.79
N SER A 44 7.15 20.09 19.53
CA SER A 44 8.04 19.34 20.42
C SER A 44 9.39 20.04 20.59
N VAL A 45 10.01 20.49 19.48
CA VAL A 45 11.27 21.25 19.52
C VAL A 45 11.14 22.55 20.30
N LEU A 46 10.05 23.31 20.11
CA LEU A 46 9.80 24.55 20.81
C LEU A 46 9.65 24.31 22.33
N VAL A 47 8.86 23.33 22.72
CA VAL A 47 8.65 22.94 24.14
C VAL A 47 9.97 22.50 24.78
N GLU A 48 10.71 21.58 24.15
CA GLU A 48 11.96 21.03 24.69
C GLU A 48 13.05 22.08 24.90
N ASN A 49 13.02 23.15 24.09
CA ASN A 49 13.94 24.27 24.19
C ASN A 49 13.37 25.48 24.93
N ASN A 50 12.21 25.31 25.58
CA ASN A 50 11.55 26.33 26.38
C ASN A 50 11.26 27.63 25.60
N ILE A 51 10.88 27.47 24.31
CA ILE A 51 10.55 28.58 23.42
C ILE A 51 9.04 28.77 23.44
N ASP A 52 8.60 29.92 23.92
CA ASP A 52 7.20 30.32 23.91
C ASP A 52 6.80 30.98 22.55
N ALA A 53 5.55 31.42 22.44
CA ALA A 53 5.04 32.07 21.24
C ALA A 53 5.80 33.37 20.90
N ALA A 54 6.27 34.10 21.90
CA ALA A 54 7.05 35.33 21.71
C ALA A 54 8.46 35.00 21.20
N GLY A 55 9.08 33.95 21.72
CA GLY A 55 10.34 33.39 21.25
C GLY A 55 10.26 32.93 19.79
N LEU A 56 9.19 32.20 19.40
CA LEU A 56 8.97 31.77 18.01
C LEU A 56 8.81 32.99 17.08
N THR A 57 8.06 34.01 17.51
CA THR A 57 7.92 35.26 16.76
C THR A 57 9.26 35.98 16.58
N SER A 58 10.12 35.97 17.60
CA SER A 58 11.47 36.53 17.53
C SER A 58 12.36 35.77 16.55
N LEU A 59 12.31 34.44 16.55
CA LEU A 59 13.02 33.58 15.62
C LEU A 59 12.55 33.82 14.17
N GLN A 60 11.25 33.91 13.94
CA GLN A 60 10.68 34.21 12.62
C GLN A 60 11.18 35.56 12.05
N ARG A 61 11.34 36.60 12.91
CA ARG A 61 11.88 37.88 12.49
C ARG A 61 13.34 37.83 12.11
N GLN A 62 14.12 36.98 12.77
CA GLN A 62 15.53 36.75 12.46
C GLN A 62 15.71 35.95 11.17
N TRP A 63 14.79 35.01 10.88
CA TRP A 63 14.80 34.14 9.70
C TRP A 63 13.47 34.21 8.94
N PRO A 64 13.25 35.27 8.17
CA PRO A 64 12.00 35.44 7.42
C PRO A 64 11.76 34.39 6.34
N SER A 65 12.80 33.66 5.93
CA SER A 65 12.71 32.56 4.95
C SER A 65 12.11 31.28 5.51
N ALA A 66 12.04 31.13 6.84
CA ALA A 66 11.41 29.98 7.49
C ALA A 66 9.87 30.07 7.34
N ASN A 67 9.24 28.98 6.97
CA ASN A 67 7.78 28.95 6.78
C ASN A 67 7.05 28.51 8.06
N TRP A 68 7.08 29.36 9.10
CA TRP A 68 6.45 29.09 10.39
C TRP A 68 5.11 29.81 10.60
N ALA A 69 4.50 30.39 9.56
CA ALA A 69 3.26 31.15 9.68
C ALA A 69 2.13 30.35 10.34
N ALA A 70 1.93 29.09 9.92
CA ALA A 70 0.95 28.20 10.55
C ALA A 70 1.28 27.92 12.03
N ALA A 71 2.57 27.72 12.34
CA ALA A 71 3.01 27.46 13.71
C ALA A 71 2.82 28.69 14.62
N LEU A 72 3.02 29.91 14.12
CA LEU A 72 2.78 31.14 14.86
C LEU A 72 1.32 31.29 15.30
N ASP A 73 0.39 30.89 14.44
CA ASP A 73 -1.05 30.94 14.75
C ASP A 73 -1.50 29.79 15.65
N LEU A 74 -0.99 28.57 15.41
CA LEU A 74 -1.48 27.35 16.04
C LEU A 74 -0.79 27.01 17.36
N TYR A 75 0.49 27.39 17.55
CA TYR A 75 1.24 27.02 18.75
C TYR A 75 0.67 27.61 20.05
N PRO A 76 0.29 28.91 20.10
CA PRO A 76 -0.40 29.46 21.27
C PRO A 76 -1.71 28.72 21.57
N ALA A 77 -2.54 28.50 20.55
CA ALA A 77 -3.81 27.81 20.69
C ALA A 77 -3.65 26.35 21.15
N TYR A 78 -2.59 25.69 20.67
CA TYR A 78 -2.23 24.33 21.11
C TYR A 78 -1.88 24.28 22.61
N LEU A 79 -1.05 25.21 23.09
CA LEU A 79 -0.70 25.29 24.50
C LEU A 79 -1.91 25.61 25.39
N ASP A 80 -2.76 26.55 24.97
CA ASP A 80 -3.99 26.94 25.68
C ASP A 80 -4.98 25.77 25.77
N GLU A 81 -5.09 24.95 24.72
CA GLU A 81 -5.99 23.81 24.71
C GLU A 81 -5.52 22.70 25.64
N LEU A 82 -4.21 22.41 25.63
CA LEU A 82 -3.62 21.46 26.58
C LEU A 82 -3.83 21.92 28.03
N GLU A 83 -3.67 23.21 28.31
CA GLU A 83 -3.88 23.74 29.65
C GLU A 83 -5.37 23.65 30.09
N ARG A 84 -6.31 24.02 29.20
CA ARG A 84 -7.76 23.88 29.42
C ARG A 84 -8.18 22.45 29.68
N ALA A 85 -7.61 21.51 28.91
CA ALA A 85 -7.88 20.09 29.06
C ALA A 85 -7.16 19.45 30.26
N CYS A 86 -6.33 20.21 31.01
CA CYS A 86 -5.45 19.68 32.07
C CYS A 86 -4.57 18.52 31.56
N GLN A 87 -4.10 18.60 30.34
CA GLN A 87 -3.26 17.59 29.67
C GLN A 87 -1.86 18.14 29.40
N VAL A 88 -0.92 17.23 29.22
CA VAL A 88 0.46 17.54 28.80
C VAL A 88 0.85 16.62 27.68
N ASP A 89 1.63 17.10 26.73
CA ASP A 89 2.29 16.24 25.75
C ASP A 89 3.57 15.61 26.31
N ALA A 90 4.19 14.71 25.54
CA ALA A 90 5.39 13.99 25.97
C ALA A 90 6.58 14.93 26.24
N SER A 91 6.76 15.98 25.43
CA SER A 91 7.85 16.95 25.61
C SER A 91 7.61 17.83 26.83
N GLN A 92 6.36 18.30 27.03
CA GLN A 92 5.97 19.06 28.25
C GLN A 92 6.15 18.22 29.51
N LEU A 93 5.84 16.91 29.46
CA LEU A 93 6.00 16.02 30.61
C LEU A 93 7.46 15.99 31.09
N ILE A 94 8.41 15.84 30.14
CA ILE A 94 9.84 15.80 30.44
C ILE A 94 10.31 17.15 31.02
N VAL A 95 9.94 18.25 30.37
CA VAL A 95 10.33 19.61 30.82
C VAL A 95 9.75 19.94 32.19
N ARG A 96 8.47 19.62 32.43
CA ARG A 96 7.83 19.82 33.74
C ARG A 96 8.43 18.92 34.81
N ALA A 97 8.74 17.66 34.46
CA ALA A 97 9.43 16.75 35.38
C ALA A 97 10.80 17.29 35.79
N ALA A 98 11.57 17.85 34.81
CA ALA A 98 12.86 18.48 35.10
C ALA A 98 12.73 19.68 36.05
N ALA A 99 11.65 20.45 35.96
CA ALA A 99 11.39 21.58 36.89
C ALA A 99 11.00 21.14 38.30
N LEU A 100 10.51 19.92 38.50
CA LEU A 100 10.04 19.39 39.77
C LEU A 100 11.08 18.52 40.49
N THR A 101 12.27 18.35 39.95
CA THR A 101 13.33 17.48 40.52
C THR A 101 13.81 17.90 41.88
N ASP A 102 13.73 19.18 42.26
CA ASP A 102 14.12 19.66 43.57
C ASP A 102 13.27 19.07 44.72
N ALA A 103 12.06 18.59 44.43
CA ALA A 103 11.18 17.91 45.37
C ALA A 103 11.55 16.42 45.58
N LEU A 104 12.43 15.87 44.76
CA LEU A 104 12.83 14.46 44.81
C LEU A 104 14.04 14.27 45.73
N LYS A 105 14.04 13.16 46.46
CA LYS A 105 15.26 12.73 47.14
C LYS A 105 16.27 12.23 46.13
N PRO A 106 17.45 12.84 45.96
CA PRO A 106 18.41 12.44 44.98
C PRO A 106 18.89 11.00 45.21
N PRO A 107 19.05 10.20 44.13
CA PRO A 107 19.62 8.87 44.24
C PRO A 107 21.11 8.96 44.62
N ARG A 108 21.66 7.91 45.20
CA ARG A 108 23.12 7.84 45.45
C ARG A 108 23.91 7.60 44.19
N VAL A 109 23.39 6.76 43.32
CA VAL A 109 23.98 6.36 42.03
C VAL A 109 22.88 6.42 40.96
N LEU A 110 23.19 6.99 39.83
CA LEU A 110 22.35 7.00 38.62
C LEU A 110 23.11 6.39 37.46
N LEU A 111 22.54 5.37 36.85
CA LEU A 111 23.06 4.71 35.65
C LEU A 111 22.15 5.07 34.48
N LEU A 112 22.71 5.63 33.42
CA LEU A 112 22.03 5.98 32.20
C LEU A 112 22.59 5.13 31.07
N ASP A 113 21.75 4.28 30.47
CA ASP A 113 22.11 3.48 29.31
C ASP A 113 21.43 4.01 28.04
N ASP A 114 21.97 3.68 26.87
CA ASP A 114 21.49 4.15 25.55
C ASP A 114 21.36 5.70 25.46
N ALA A 115 22.29 6.43 26.06
CA ALA A 115 22.26 7.88 26.14
C ALA A 115 22.24 8.59 24.78
N GLN A 116 22.65 7.92 23.71
CA GLN A 116 22.64 8.44 22.34
C GLN A 116 21.24 8.67 21.77
N ASP A 117 20.20 8.05 22.35
CA ASP A 117 18.81 8.15 21.88
C ASP A 117 17.94 9.06 22.78
N ILE A 118 18.54 9.73 23.78
CA ILE A 118 17.85 10.62 24.71
C ILE A 118 17.82 12.07 24.16
N SER A 119 16.69 12.75 24.24
CA SER A 119 16.54 14.16 23.85
C SER A 119 17.31 15.10 24.79
N LEU A 120 17.62 16.33 24.34
CA LEU A 120 18.29 17.32 25.17
C LEU A 120 17.51 17.62 26.46
N ALA A 121 16.18 17.72 26.40
CA ALA A 121 15.34 17.89 27.60
C ALA A 121 15.42 16.68 28.54
N GLY A 122 15.55 15.46 28.00
CA GLY A 122 15.79 14.25 28.77
C GLY A 122 17.16 14.25 29.46
N LEU A 123 18.22 14.71 28.77
CA LEU A 123 19.56 14.86 29.38
C LEU A 123 19.55 15.89 30.50
N GLU A 124 18.82 17.00 30.35
CA GLU A 124 18.66 18.02 31.40
C GLU A 124 17.95 17.43 32.61
N LEU A 125 16.85 16.66 32.41
CA LEU A 125 16.15 15.95 33.48
C LEU A 125 17.11 15.03 34.25
N VAL A 126 17.88 14.21 33.54
CA VAL A 126 18.87 13.29 34.11
C VAL A 126 19.92 14.06 34.89
N SER A 127 20.46 15.16 34.35
CA SER A 127 21.48 16.00 34.99
C SER A 127 20.98 16.59 36.30
N ARG A 128 19.73 17.05 36.38
CA ARG A 128 19.09 17.57 37.57
C ARG A 128 18.88 16.50 38.64
N ILE A 129 18.33 15.33 38.27
CA ILE A 129 18.17 14.18 39.17
C ILE A 129 19.54 13.73 39.71
N ALA A 130 20.56 13.75 38.88
CA ALA A 130 21.92 13.34 39.24
C ALA A 130 22.77 14.43 39.92
N SER A 131 22.19 15.57 40.30
CA SER A 131 22.95 16.73 40.82
C SER A 131 23.86 16.41 41.98
N GLN A 132 23.50 15.43 42.83
CA GLN A 132 24.29 14.94 43.95
C GLN A 132 24.61 13.44 43.87
N ALA A 133 24.33 12.79 42.73
CA ALA A 133 24.56 11.37 42.52
C ALA A 133 25.92 11.08 41.85
N GLN A 134 26.45 9.90 42.12
CA GLN A 134 27.43 9.33 41.25
C GLN A 134 26.74 8.96 39.91
N LEU A 135 27.16 9.58 38.82
CA LEU A 135 26.56 9.40 37.50
C LEU A 135 27.46 8.55 36.63
N MET A 136 26.89 7.51 36.03
CA MET A 136 27.48 6.75 34.97
C MET A 136 26.59 6.83 33.73
N VAL A 137 27.14 7.27 32.61
CA VAL A 137 26.45 7.41 31.33
C VAL A 137 27.09 6.47 30.34
N VAL A 138 26.31 5.61 29.75
CA VAL A 138 26.72 4.62 28.74
C VAL A 138 25.99 4.91 27.44
N GLY A 139 26.73 4.88 26.34
CA GLY A 139 26.11 5.10 25.02
C GLY A 139 27.13 4.94 23.88
N ASP A 140 26.58 4.67 22.69
CA ASP A 140 27.35 4.61 21.44
C ASP A 140 26.77 5.64 20.46
N PRO A 141 27.44 6.81 20.29
CA PRO A 141 26.92 7.87 19.42
C PRO A 141 26.83 7.47 17.94
N ASP A 142 27.60 6.45 17.55
CA ASP A 142 27.58 5.93 16.19
C ASP A 142 26.37 5.02 15.92
N SER A 143 25.68 4.55 16.97
CA SER A 143 24.47 3.73 16.89
C SER A 143 23.16 4.50 17.16
N ALA A 144 23.19 5.82 17.22
CA ALA A 144 22.02 6.64 17.49
C ALA A 144 20.93 6.45 16.41
N THR A 145 19.68 6.27 16.85
CA THR A 145 18.52 6.06 15.97
C THR A 145 17.60 7.28 15.88
N MET A 146 17.78 8.26 16.77
CA MET A 146 16.99 9.48 16.89
C MET A 146 17.75 10.72 16.38
N GLY A 147 18.56 10.58 15.33
CA GLY A 147 19.37 11.66 14.77
C GLY A 147 18.59 12.91 14.37
N PHE A 148 17.36 12.71 13.87
CA PHE A 148 16.43 13.79 13.53
C PHE A 148 16.03 14.69 14.73
N ARG A 149 16.26 14.25 15.98
CA ARG A 149 16.11 15.05 17.20
C ARG A 149 17.43 15.67 17.65
N ALA A 150 18.44 15.69 16.80
CA ALA A 150 19.80 16.19 17.07
C ALA A 150 20.44 15.57 18.33
N SER A 151 20.03 14.34 18.70
CA SER A 151 20.52 13.67 19.92
C SER A 151 21.82 12.91 19.69
N ALA A 152 22.15 12.55 18.42
CA ALA A 152 23.36 11.78 18.13
C ALA A 152 24.63 12.49 18.62
N GLY A 153 25.31 11.91 19.60
CA GLY A 153 26.49 12.48 20.25
C GLY A 153 26.22 13.66 21.18
N ALA A 154 25.00 14.21 21.26
CA ALA A 154 24.66 15.34 22.11
C ALA A 154 24.92 15.08 23.59
N PHE A 155 24.75 13.83 24.04
CA PHE A 155 24.95 13.45 25.42
C PHE A 155 26.42 13.66 25.86
N VAL A 156 27.38 13.38 25.01
CA VAL A 156 28.80 13.58 25.33
C VAL A 156 29.10 15.07 25.48
N ASP A 157 28.73 15.87 24.45
CA ASP A 157 28.93 17.32 24.50
C ASP A 157 28.21 17.96 25.70
N PHE A 158 26.98 17.50 25.98
CA PHE A 158 26.16 17.97 27.10
C PHE A 158 26.82 17.67 28.45
N PHE A 159 27.23 16.43 28.70
CA PHE A 159 27.82 16.06 29.99
C PHE A 159 29.22 16.59 30.15
N MET A 160 30.05 16.60 29.11
CA MET A 160 31.39 17.20 29.20
C MET A 160 31.36 18.71 29.50
N LYS A 161 30.30 19.41 29.03
CA LYS A 161 30.11 20.84 29.34
C LYS A 161 29.55 21.08 30.73
N ASN A 162 28.53 20.30 31.14
CA ASN A 162 27.74 20.55 32.36
C ASN A 162 28.26 19.79 33.58
N ARG A 163 29.08 18.74 33.40
CA ARG A 163 29.62 17.86 34.43
C ARG A 163 31.12 17.58 34.13
N PRO A 164 31.99 18.60 34.23
CA PRO A 164 33.41 18.49 33.87
C PRO A 164 34.18 17.48 34.71
N GLU A 165 33.61 17.03 35.84
CA GLU A 165 34.22 15.98 36.68
C GLU A 165 34.07 14.55 36.08
N LEU A 166 33.24 14.35 35.05
CA LEU A 166 33.08 13.05 34.44
C LEU A 166 34.31 12.68 33.59
N VAL A 167 34.69 11.43 33.70
CA VAL A 167 35.79 10.87 32.93
C VAL A 167 35.24 10.06 31.77
N GLN A 168 35.67 10.36 30.55
CA GLN A 168 35.31 9.59 29.37
C GLN A 168 36.18 8.35 29.27
N ILE A 169 35.51 7.17 29.14
CA ILE A 169 36.17 5.87 28.99
C ILE A 169 35.66 5.22 27.73
N TYR A 170 36.57 4.75 26.88
CA TYR A 170 36.22 3.91 25.73
C TYR A 170 36.35 2.44 26.11
N LEU A 171 35.34 1.65 25.80
CA LEU A 171 35.38 0.20 25.95
C LEU A 171 36.23 -0.37 24.81
N GLU A 172 37.38 -0.96 25.14
CA GLU A 172 38.34 -1.48 24.17
C GLU A 172 38.23 -2.99 23.95
N ASP A 173 37.36 -3.69 24.69
CA ASP A 173 37.18 -5.12 24.60
C ASP A 173 36.70 -5.56 23.20
N GLN A 174 36.99 -6.82 22.88
CA GLN A 174 36.58 -7.41 21.60
C GLN A 174 35.10 -7.31 21.41
N LEU A 175 34.72 -6.84 20.23
CA LEU A 175 33.31 -6.82 19.84
C LEU A 175 32.82 -8.27 19.61
N PRO A 176 31.60 -8.58 20.05
CA PRO A 176 31.02 -9.91 19.91
C PRO A 176 30.62 -10.28 18.48
N GLN A 177 30.77 -9.35 17.54
CA GLN A 177 30.46 -9.53 16.12
C GLN A 177 31.56 -10.30 15.39
N PRO A 178 31.22 -10.98 14.29
CA PRO A 178 32.21 -11.58 13.39
C PRO A 178 33.23 -10.53 12.89
N ARG A 179 34.47 -10.92 12.63
CA ARG A 179 35.52 -10.02 12.15
C ARG A 179 35.14 -9.31 10.85
N SER A 180 34.49 -10.00 9.92
CA SER A 180 34.00 -9.41 8.68
C SER A 180 32.98 -8.28 8.93
N VAL A 181 32.11 -8.44 9.93
CA VAL A 181 31.14 -7.42 10.34
C VAL A 181 31.82 -6.24 11.01
N VAL A 182 32.80 -6.49 11.92
CA VAL A 182 33.57 -5.43 12.56
C VAL A 182 34.35 -4.61 11.53
N ASN A 183 34.96 -5.25 10.53
CA ASN A 183 35.63 -4.57 9.43
C ASN A 183 34.70 -3.68 8.62
N LEU A 184 33.48 -4.14 8.35
CA LEU A 184 32.47 -3.33 7.68
C LEU A 184 32.04 -2.16 8.56
N MET A 185 31.74 -2.40 9.84
CA MET A 185 31.39 -1.36 10.81
C MET A 185 32.44 -0.27 10.89
N SER A 186 33.74 -0.63 10.92
CA SER A 186 34.83 0.35 10.98
C SER A 186 34.87 1.27 9.75
N LYS A 187 34.53 0.75 8.56
CA LYS A 187 34.44 1.55 7.33
C LYS A 187 33.24 2.46 7.29
N ILE A 188 32.13 2.03 7.87
CA ILE A 188 30.91 2.87 8.01
C ILE A 188 31.19 4.01 8.99
N VAL A 189 31.74 3.70 10.17
CA VAL A 189 32.04 4.70 11.21
C VAL A 189 32.94 5.82 10.70
N GLN A 190 33.94 5.50 9.89
CA GLN A 190 34.86 6.52 9.31
C GLN A 190 34.14 7.55 8.41
N ARG A 191 32.89 7.28 8.01
CA ARG A 191 32.06 8.16 7.17
C ARG A 191 31.03 8.94 7.98
N ILE A 192 30.88 8.62 9.26
CA ILE A 192 29.98 9.34 10.17
C ILE A 192 30.75 10.56 10.70
N PRO A 193 30.26 11.79 10.49
CA PRO A 193 30.92 12.97 11.04
C PRO A 193 30.84 12.97 12.57
N THR A 194 31.94 13.36 13.23
CA THR A 194 32.04 13.54 14.68
C THR A 194 32.06 15.01 15.07
N SER A 195 31.61 15.33 16.28
CA SER A 195 31.90 16.62 16.91
C SER A 195 33.36 16.68 17.40
N LEU A 196 33.90 17.91 17.60
CA LEU A 196 35.26 18.12 18.10
C LEU A 196 35.51 17.46 19.46
N ALA A 197 34.49 17.25 20.28
CA ALA A 197 34.60 16.65 21.60
C ALA A 197 34.46 15.10 21.56
N LEU A 198 34.12 14.53 20.42
CA LEU A 198 33.78 13.13 20.30
C LEU A 198 34.68 12.45 19.23
N ALA A 199 35.48 11.49 19.66
CA ALA A 199 36.13 10.58 18.74
C ALA A 199 35.30 9.30 18.57
N HIS A 200 35.36 8.71 17.38
CA HIS A 200 34.82 7.37 17.18
C HIS A 200 35.54 6.35 18.04
N ARG A 201 34.82 5.33 18.49
CA ARG A 201 35.46 4.17 19.08
C ARG A 201 36.46 3.55 18.05
N PRO A 202 37.70 3.31 18.41
CA PRO A 202 38.61 2.60 17.54
C PRO A 202 38.12 1.16 17.32
N LEU A 203 37.81 0.83 16.09
CA LEU A 203 37.43 -0.52 15.69
C LEU A 203 38.62 -1.16 14.99
N PRO A 204 38.95 -2.42 15.33
CA PRO A 204 40.08 -3.09 14.67
C PRO A 204 39.75 -3.33 13.20
N ILE A 205 40.72 -3.07 12.31
CA ILE A 205 40.64 -3.36 10.88
C ILE A 205 41.59 -4.53 10.64
N GLU A 206 41.00 -5.69 10.35
CA GLU A 206 41.81 -6.87 9.99
C GLU A 206 41.70 -7.11 8.48
N PRO A 207 42.83 -7.39 7.79
CA PRO A 207 42.87 -7.43 6.33
C PRO A 207 42.29 -8.72 5.72
N VAL A 208 41.90 -9.70 6.50
CA VAL A 208 41.66 -11.07 6.02
C VAL A 208 40.19 -11.44 5.80
N GLU A 209 39.24 -10.86 6.58
CA GLU A 209 37.80 -11.21 6.46
C GLU A 209 37.01 -10.09 5.84
N GLN A 210 36.36 -10.43 4.73
CA GLN A 210 35.46 -9.51 3.99
C GLN A 210 33.99 -9.88 4.23
N ALA A 211 33.16 -8.87 4.36
CA ALA A 211 31.73 -9.09 4.39
C ALA A 211 31.20 -9.54 3.02
N GLU A 212 30.28 -10.48 3.01
CA GLU A 212 29.70 -11.02 1.78
C GLU A 212 28.38 -10.32 1.47
N PHE A 213 28.09 -10.20 0.16
CA PHE A 213 26.82 -9.67 -0.32
C PHE A 213 26.39 -10.39 -1.61
N ALA A 214 25.07 -10.41 -1.86
CA ALA A 214 24.49 -11.02 -3.05
C ALA A 214 23.68 -10.00 -3.85
N LEU A 215 23.68 -10.14 -5.18
CA LEU A 215 22.92 -9.31 -6.11
C LEU A 215 21.93 -10.16 -6.89
N PHE A 216 20.76 -9.62 -7.16
CA PHE A 216 19.66 -10.31 -7.82
C PHE A 216 19.01 -9.42 -8.88
N ASP A 217 18.51 -10.04 -9.95
CA ASP A 217 17.79 -9.35 -11.01
C ASP A 217 16.33 -9.01 -10.62
N ASN A 218 15.80 -9.67 -9.59
CA ASN A 218 14.43 -9.49 -9.15
C ASN A 218 14.21 -9.82 -7.67
N GLN A 219 13.15 -9.27 -7.11
CA GLN A 219 12.77 -9.40 -5.71
C GLN A 219 12.43 -10.84 -5.27
N ILE A 220 11.90 -11.65 -6.19
CA ILE A 220 11.51 -13.04 -5.88
C ILE A 220 12.75 -13.88 -5.60
N SER A 221 13.77 -13.77 -6.45
CA SER A 221 15.05 -14.48 -6.28
C SER A 221 15.80 -14.02 -5.02
N GLU A 222 15.76 -12.74 -4.69
CA GLU A 222 16.31 -12.21 -3.44
C GLU A 222 15.60 -12.82 -2.23
N SER A 223 14.26 -12.83 -2.23
CA SER A 223 13.46 -13.40 -1.14
C SER A 223 13.66 -14.91 -0.99
N ASP A 224 13.85 -15.64 -2.10
CA ASP A 224 14.18 -17.06 -2.10
C ASP A 224 15.54 -17.31 -1.46
N TYR A 225 16.54 -16.49 -1.78
CA TYR A 225 17.88 -16.55 -1.18
C TYR A 225 17.82 -16.29 0.32
N ILE A 226 17.18 -15.23 0.77
CA ILE A 226 17.05 -14.92 2.20
C ILE A 226 16.37 -16.08 2.94
N ALA A 227 15.27 -16.61 2.39
CA ALA A 227 14.57 -17.75 2.99
C ALA A 227 15.46 -19.01 3.05
N SER A 228 16.29 -19.26 2.02
CA SER A 228 17.26 -20.34 1.99
C SER A 228 18.32 -20.18 3.10
N GLU A 229 18.91 -18.98 3.25
CA GLU A 229 19.91 -18.68 4.26
C GLU A 229 19.39 -18.87 5.70
N LEU A 230 18.15 -18.43 5.94
CA LEU A 230 17.49 -18.64 7.23
C LEU A 230 17.25 -20.13 7.51
N ARG A 231 16.81 -20.91 6.51
CA ARG A 231 16.63 -22.37 6.65
C ARG A 231 17.95 -23.10 6.86
N ILE A 232 18.99 -22.75 6.12
CA ILE A 232 20.33 -23.32 6.30
C ILE A 232 20.74 -23.14 7.76
N SER A 233 20.58 -21.93 8.29
CA SER A 233 20.93 -21.62 9.67
C SER A 233 20.04 -22.42 10.68
N ARG A 234 18.76 -22.59 10.38
CA ARG A 234 17.84 -23.39 11.18
C ARG A 234 18.22 -24.88 11.22
N VAL A 235 18.56 -25.42 10.05
CA VAL A 235 18.78 -26.88 9.89
C VAL A 235 20.22 -27.27 10.23
N GLN A 236 21.22 -26.53 9.72
CA GLN A 236 22.61 -26.92 9.88
C GLN A 236 23.21 -26.45 11.22
N ALA A 237 22.81 -25.28 11.72
CA ALA A 237 23.30 -24.76 12.99
C ALA A 237 22.31 -24.98 14.15
N ASP A 238 21.17 -25.63 13.91
CA ASP A 238 20.07 -25.89 14.88
C ASP A 238 19.63 -24.62 15.63
N LEU A 239 19.69 -23.47 14.95
CA LEU A 239 19.32 -22.19 15.54
C LEU A 239 17.80 -22.00 15.57
N PRO A 240 17.19 -21.63 16.68
CA PRO A 240 15.77 -21.28 16.70
C PRO A 240 15.51 -20.04 15.84
N TRP A 241 14.31 -19.97 15.24
CA TRP A 241 13.90 -18.84 14.40
C TRP A 241 13.98 -17.50 15.15
N SER A 242 13.71 -17.49 16.44
CA SER A 242 13.76 -16.30 17.30
C SER A 242 15.17 -15.70 17.47
N GLN A 243 16.22 -16.45 17.12
CA GLN A 243 17.60 -15.96 17.08
C GLN A 243 18.01 -15.40 15.71
N MET A 244 17.08 -15.30 14.78
CA MET A 244 17.30 -14.75 13.44
C MET A 244 16.51 -13.47 13.25
N CYS A 245 17.11 -12.49 12.57
CA CYS A 245 16.47 -11.20 12.31
C CYS A 245 16.60 -10.81 10.83
N VAL A 246 15.55 -10.20 10.31
CA VAL A 246 15.59 -9.51 9.01
C VAL A 246 15.35 -8.03 9.27
N VAL A 247 16.29 -7.20 8.84
CA VAL A 247 16.25 -5.76 9.05
C VAL A 247 15.93 -5.06 7.74
N ALA A 248 14.94 -4.18 7.75
CA ALA A 248 14.64 -3.33 6.61
C ALA A 248 14.48 -1.87 7.03
N ARG A 249 14.75 -0.95 6.09
CA ARG A 249 14.76 0.48 6.38
C ARG A 249 13.38 1.03 6.71
N THR A 250 12.32 0.50 6.08
CA THR A 250 10.96 1.00 6.22
C THR A 250 9.98 -0.08 6.66
N ARG A 251 8.88 0.35 7.27
CA ARG A 251 7.79 -0.55 7.65
C ARG A 251 7.15 -1.24 6.44
N VAL A 252 6.99 -0.52 5.34
CA VAL A 252 6.42 -1.07 4.09
C VAL A 252 7.26 -2.25 3.59
N GLN A 253 8.60 -2.11 3.61
CA GLN A 253 9.48 -3.22 3.25
C GLN A 253 9.34 -4.41 4.21
N LEU A 254 9.18 -4.16 5.52
CA LEU A 254 8.97 -5.24 6.49
C LEU A 254 7.66 -6.00 6.23
N ASP A 255 6.59 -5.29 5.89
CA ASP A 255 5.30 -5.92 5.57
C ASP A 255 5.39 -6.79 4.30
N GLN A 256 6.10 -6.31 3.27
CA GLN A 256 6.36 -7.09 2.06
C GLN A 256 7.23 -8.31 2.34
N LEU A 257 8.34 -8.14 3.08
CA LEU A 257 9.21 -9.24 3.47
C LEU A 257 8.50 -10.26 4.36
N ALA A 258 7.61 -9.82 5.23
CA ALA A 258 6.79 -10.71 6.04
C ALA A 258 5.87 -11.57 5.17
N SER A 259 5.25 -10.98 4.16
CA SER A 259 4.45 -11.73 3.17
C SER A 259 5.31 -12.71 2.38
N ASP A 260 6.44 -12.25 1.84
CA ASP A 260 7.33 -13.06 1.02
C ASP A 260 7.92 -14.26 1.77
N LEU A 261 8.36 -14.03 3.02
CA LEU A 261 8.92 -15.09 3.86
C LEU A 261 7.84 -16.06 4.37
N SER A 262 6.65 -15.55 4.74
CA SER A 262 5.51 -16.40 5.13
C SER A 262 5.07 -17.29 3.98
N ALA A 263 5.01 -16.74 2.76
CA ALA A 263 4.70 -17.51 1.56
C ALA A 263 5.74 -18.62 1.27
N ARG A 264 6.93 -18.51 1.87
CA ARG A 264 8.00 -19.50 1.83
C ARG A 264 8.06 -20.39 3.08
N ASN A 265 7.01 -20.43 3.89
CA ASN A 265 6.91 -21.19 5.14
C ASN A 265 7.99 -20.83 6.19
N ILE A 266 8.46 -19.60 6.20
CA ILE A 266 9.28 -19.06 7.29
C ILE A 266 8.34 -18.37 8.29
N PRO A 267 8.28 -18.83 9.54
CA PRO A 267 7.50 -18.15 10.56
C PRO A 267 8.16 -16.81 10.88
N VAL A 268 7.41 -15.73 10.75
CA VAL A 268 7.90 -14.37 10.96
C VAL A 268 7.07 -13.60 11.97
N ARG A 269 7.72 -12.70 12.70
CA ARG A 269 7.06 -11.68 13.54
C ARG A 269 7.71 -10.32 13.33
N ILE A 270 6.92 -9.28 13.16
CA ILE A 270 7.43 -7.92 13.06
C ILE A 270 7.56 -7.35 14.47
N LEU A 271 8.76 -6.82 14.80
CA LEU A 271 9.01 -6.13 16.07
C LEU A 271 8.32 -4.76 16.08
N GLY A 272 7.89 -4.35 17.26
CA GLY A 272 7.22 -3.07 17.46
C GLY A 272 5.74 -3.15 17.18
N VAL A 273 5.16 -1.99 17.14
CA VAL A 273 3.73 -1.76 17.20
C VAL A 273 3.01 -2.39 16.01
N GLN A 274 1.96 -3.12 16.28
CA GLN A 274 1.01 -3.61 15.27
C GLN A 274 0.52 -2.44 14.38
N ARG A 275 -0.08 -2.76 13.23
CA ARG A 275 -0.71 -1.71 12.39
C ARG A 275 -1.81 -1.03 13.21
N PRO A 276 -2.02 0.28 13.05
CA PRO A 276 -3.19 0.92 13.63
C PRO A 276 -4.46 0.14 13.31
N LEU A 277 -5.40 0.09 14.23
CA LEU A 277 -6.67 -0.63 14.05
C LEU A 277 -7.41 -0.17 12.78
N SER A 278 -7.29 1.12 12.44
CA SER A 278 -7.78 1.70 11.19
C SER A 278 -7.17 1.11 9.91
N GLN A 279 -6.04 0.42 9.99
CA GLN A 279 -5.38 -0.22 8.86
C GLN A 279 -5.54 -1.75 8.85
N GLN A 280 -6.17 -2.32 9.87
CA GLN A 280 -6.43 -3.76 9.96
C GLN A 280 -7.82 -4.07 9.38
N PRO A 281 -7.95 -4.92 8.34
CA PRO A 281 -9.19 -5.03 7.56
C PRO A 281 -10.45 -5.33 8.38
N ALA A 282 -10.37 -6.20 9.39
CA ALA A 282 -11.51 -6.54 10.22
C ALA A 282 -11.91 -5.40 11.17
N ALA A 283 -10.94 -4.80 11.86
CA ALA A 283 -11.18 -3.67 12.76
C ALA A 283 -11.63 -2.43 11.98
N ARG A 284 -11.01 -2.16 10.82
CA ARG A 284 -11.39 -1.07 9.94
C ARG A 284 -12.85 -1.17 9.50
N ALA A 285 -13.32 -2.34 9.10
CA ALA A 285 -14.71 -2.53 8.70
C ALA A 285 -15.69 -2.17 9.83
N VAL A 286 -15.39 -2.50 11.08
CA VAL A 286 -16.20 -2.10 12.24
C VAL A 286 -16.20 -0.59 12.43
N LEU A 287 -15.04 0.05 12.30
CA LEU A 287 -14.91 1.51 12.44
C LEU A 287 -15.63 2.25 11.30
N GLU A 288 -15.51 1.79 10.06
CA GLU A 288 -16.21 2.34 8.90
C GLU A 288 -17.73 2.19 9.04
N PHE A 289 -18.21 1.08 9.56
CA PHE A 289 -19.63 0.91 9.89
C PHE A 289 -20.09 1.92 10.95
N GLY A 290 -19.25 2.18 11.95
CA GLY A 290 -19.49 3.23 12.95
C GLY A 290 -19.51 4.63 12.33
N GLN A 291 -18.66 4.91 11.35
CA GLN A 291 -18.67 6.17 10.63
C GLN A 291 -20.00 6.38 9.89
N LEU A 292 -20.57 5.35 9.27
CA LEU A 292 -21.90 5.40 8.65
C LEU A 292 -23.03 5.53 9.69
N ALA A 293 -22.87 4.94 10.87
CA ALA A 293 -23.88 5.00 11.93
C ALA A 293 -23.98 6.38 12.57
N PHE A 294 -22.85 7.05 12.79
CA PHE A 294 -22.75 8.28 13.58
C PHE A 294 -22.41 9.53 12.76
N GLY A 295 -21.94 9.38 11.52
CA GLY A 295 -21.54 10.45 10.62
C GLY A 295 -22.54 10.71 9.50
N GLU A 296 -22.10 11.50 8.51
CA GLU A 296 -22.84 11.69 7.28
C GLU A 296 -22.77 10.46 6.38
N SER A 297 -23.79 10.24 5.56
CA SER A 297 -23.88 9.09 4.65
C SER A 297 -22.86 9.24 3.51
N ASP A 298 -21.90 8.34 3.47
CA ASP A 298 -20.90 8.24 2.40
C ASP A 298 -21.21 7.02 1.52
N GLN A 299 -21.52 7.27 0.24
CA GLN A 299 -21.96 6.25 -0.72
C GLN A 299 -20.82 5.27 -1.07
N ASP A 300 -19.58 5.75 -1.15
CA ASP A 300 -18.42 4.90 -1.46
C ASP A 300 -18.10 3.97 -0.31
N LEU A 301 -18.26 4.44 0.91
CA LEU A 301 -18.06 3.66 2.13
C LEU A 301 -19.06 2.50 2.23
N VAL A 302 -20.31 2.72 1.84
CA VAL A 302 -21.32 1.66 1.79
C VAL A 302 -20.95 0.56 0.82
N LEU A 303 -20.47 0.93 -0.37
CA LEU A 303 -20.00 -0.04 -1.39
C LEU A 303 -18.81 -0.88 -0.88
N GLN A 304 -17.85 -0.26 -0.19
CA GLN A 304 -16.69 -0.94 0.39
C GLN A 304 -17.11 -1.95 1.46
N LEU A 305 -18.09 -1.60 2.29
CA LEU A 305 -18.55 -2.47 3.38
C LEU A 305 -19.22 -3.75 2.87
N LEU A 306 -19.82 -3.78 1.67
CA LEU A 306 -20.43 -5.00 1.11
C LEU A 306 -19.40 -6.15 1.00
N GLY A 307 -18.17 -5.83 0.58
CA GLY A 307 -17.08 -6.81 0.48
C GLY A 307 -16.27 -7.01 1.76
N SER A 308 -16.56 -6.27 2.82
CA SER A 308 -15.83 -6.31 4.07
C SER A 308 -16.02 -7.62 4.85
N ARG A 309 -15.22 -7.80 5.91
CA ARG A 309 -15.35 -8.95 6.83
C ARG A 309 -16.67 -9.00 7.59
N LEU A 310 -17.43 -7.92 7.61
CA LEU A 310 -18.75 -7.84 8.28
C LEU A 310 -19.87 -8.43 7.42
N ILE A 311 -20.00 -7.99 6.18
CA ILE A 311 -21.09 -8.41 5.28
C ILE A 311 -20.65 -9.61 4.44
N GLY A 312 -19.39 -9.62 3.98
CA GLY A 312 -18.73 -10.77 3.39
C GLY A 312 -19.22 -11.17 2.01
N LEU A 313 -19.87 -10.26 1.27
CA LEU A 313 -20.33 -10.55 -0.09
C LEU A 313 -19.13 -10.61 -1.06
N SER A 314 -18.93 -11.73 -1.71
CA SER A 314 -17.97 -11.86 -2.80
C SER A 314 -18.32 -10.92 -3.96
N VAL A 315 -17.35 -10.63 -4.83
CA VAL A 315 -17.58 -9.77 -6.01
C VAL A 315 -18.71 -10.31 -6.91
N ILE A 316 -18.82 -11.63 -7.02
CA ILE A 316 -19.90 -12.29 -7.78
C ILE A 316 -21.25 -12.05 -7.11
N GLN A 317 -21.34 -12.23 -5.80
CA GLN A 317 -22.57 -12.00 -5.04
C GLN A 317 -22.99 -10.51 -5.09
N GLN A 318 -22.05 -9.58 -4.96
CA GLN A 318 -22.35 -8.15 -5.12
C GLN A 318 -22.91 -7.85 -6.52
N ARG A 319 -22.36 -8.45 -7.58
CA ARG A 319 -22.89 -8.26 -8.93
C ARG A 319 -24.26 -8.90 -9.13
N ARG A 320 -24.48 -10.08 -8.53
CA ARG A 320 -25.79 -10.73 -8.51
C ARG A 320 -26.82 -9.83 -7.82
N LEU A 321 -26.46 -9.31 -6.65
CA LEU A 321 -27.28 -8.35 -5.90
C LEU A 321 -27.68 -7.14 -6.78
N PHE A 322 -26.69 -6.46 -7.36
CA PHE A 322 -27.00 -5.27 -8.19
C PHE A 322 -27.76 -5.60 -9.47
N ARG A 323 -27.59 -6.80 -10.04
CA ARG A 323 -28.38 -7.24 -11.21
C ARG A 323 -29.83 -7.47 -10.84
N GLN A 324 -30.08 -8.13 -9.71
CA GLN A 324 -31.45 -8.32 -9.21
C GLN A 324 -32.12 -6.98 -8.89
N LEU A 325 -31.41 -6.07 -8.24
CA LEU A 325 -31.93 -4.74 -7.93
C LEU A 325 -32.20 -3.90 -9.19
N ALA A 326 -31.37 -4.01 -10.22
CA ALA A 326 -31.57 -3.29 -11.49
C ALA A 326 -32.79 -3.79 -12.30
N GLN A 327 -33.36 -4.96 -11.98
CA GLN A 327 -34.58 -5.45 -12.60
C GLN A 327 -35.85 -4.76 -12.03
N LEU A 328 -35.72 -4.12 -10.85
CA LEU A 328 -36.81 -3.40 -10.23
C LEU A 328 -36.95 -2.00 -10.88
N GLU A 329 -38.14 -1.64 -11.34
CA GLU A 329 -38.39 -0.37 -12.04
C GLU A 329 -37.86 0.84 -11.30
N GLN A 330 -37.96 0.86 -9.96
CA GLN A 330 -37.54 1.96 -9.10
C GLN A 330 -36.01 2.20 -9.09
N PHE A 331 -35.19 1.24 -9.56
CA PHE A 331 -33.73 1.32 -9.54
C PHE A 331 -33.09 1.37 -10.92
N GLN A 332 -33.85 1.23 -12.00
CA GLN A 332 -33.28 1.13 -13.37
C GLN A 332 -32.45 2.34 -13.79
N ALA A 333 -32.76 3.55 -13.28
CA ALA A 333 -32.07 4.79 -13.62
C ALA A 333 -31.00 5.22 -12.57
N LEU A 334 -30.83 4.46 -11.48
CA LEU A 334 -29.96 4.84 -10.38
C LEU A 334 -28.57 4.23 -10.48
N SER A 335 -27.56 4.96 -10.05
CA SER A 335 -26.23 4.40 -9.82
C SER A 335 -26.25 3.40 -8.66
N ARG A 336 -25.26 2.49 -8.59
CA ARG A 336 -25.16 1.50 -7.50
C ARG A 336 -25.18 2.14 -6.11
N ALA A 337 -24.50 3.27 -5.96
CA ALA A 337 -24.45 4.01 -4.72
C ALA A 337 -25.82 4.59 -4.34
N GLN A 338 -26.55 5.15 -5.30
CA GLN A 338 -27.91 5.65 -5.09
C GLN A 338 -28.92 4.53 -4.77
N VAL A 339 -28.76 3.35 -5.41
CA VAL A 339 -29.57 2.16 -5.08
C VAL A 339 -29.34 1.74 -3.62
N LEU A 340 -28.12 1.66 -3.17
CA LEU A 340 -27.80 1.33 -1.77
C LEU A 340 -28.34 2.38 -0.81
N GLN A 341 -28.20 3.66 -1.13
CA GLN A 341 -28.75 4.72 -0.31
C GLN A 341 -30.28 4.59 -0.17
N SER A 342 -30.98 4.32 -1.27
CA SER A 342 -32.43 4.11 -1.26
C SER A 342 -32.82 2.89 -0.41
N LEU A 343 -32.04 1.81 -0.43
CA LEU A 343 -32.27 0.64 0.41
C LEU A 343 -32.07 0.92 1.90
N PHE A 344 -31.19 1.86 2.25
CA PHE A 344 -31.01 2.29 3.65
C PHE A 344 -32.23 3.06 4.18
N ASP A 345 -32.92 3.78 3.30
CA ASP A 345 -34.10 4.56 3.67
C ASP A 345 -35.37 3.68 3.63
N ASP A 346 -35.45 2.75 2.67
CA ASP A 346 -36.62 1.84 2.49
C ASP A 346 -36.12 0.41 2.11
N PRO A 347 -35.92 -0.48 3.10
CA PRO A 347 -35.46 -1.85 2.88
C PRO A 347 -36.45 -2.67 2.04
N ILE A 348 -35.92 -3.47 1.12
CA ILE A 348 -36.72 -4.33 0.24
C ILE A 348 -36.80 -5.76 0.80
N ASP A 349 -38.00 -6.31 0.76
CA ASP A 349 -38.25 -7.71 1.13
C ASP A 349 -38.08 -8.62 -0.09
N LEU A 350 -36.83 -8.97 -0.39
CA LEU A 350 -36.44 -10.00 -1.37
C LEU A 350 -35.75 -11.13 -0.64
N ASP A 351 -36.23 -12.34 -0.76
CA ASP A 351 -35.69 -13.52 -0.03
C ASP A 351 -34.47 -14.12 -0.74
N THR A 352 -33.41 -13.33 -0.88
CA THR A 352 -32.08 -13.81 -1.34
C THR A 352 -31.04 -13.72 -0.22
N PRO A 353 -30.02 -14.61 -0.19
CA PRO A 353 -29.01 -14.60 0.84
C PRO A 353 -28.27 -13.25 0.94
N GLU A 354 -28.00 -12.62 -0.20
CA GLU A 354 -27.31 -11.34 -0.34
C GLU A 354 -28.13 -10.20 0.30
N ILE A 355 -29.44 -10.16 0.01
CA ILE A 355 -30.34 -9.14 0.55
C ILE A 355 -30.58 -9.36 2.05
N ARG A 356 -30.70 -10.61 2.50
CA ARG A 356 -30.82 -10.89 3.94
C ARG A 356 -29.61 -10.40 4.73
N SER A 357 -28.39 -10.58 4.20
CA SER A 357 -27.16 -10.07 4.83
C SER A 357 -27.13 -8.54 4.86
N LEU A 358 -27.56 -7.90 3.76
CA LEU A 358 -27.65 -6.44 3.66
C LEU A 358 -28.72 -5.88 4.61
N ASN A 359 -29.93 -6.46 4.64
CA ASN A 359 -31.00 -6.00 5.52
C ASN A 359 -30.61 -6.07 7.00
N LYS A 360 -29.93 -7.12 7.46
CA LYS A 360 -29.37 -7.18 8.82
C LYS A 360 -28.43 -6.03 9.13
N ALA A 361 -27.57 -5.66 8.17
CA ALA A 361 -26.67 -4.54 8.33
C ALA A 361 -27.44 -3.20 8.40
N ILE A 362 -28.48 -3.04 7.57
CA ILE A 362 -29.35 -1.85 7.57
C ILE A 362 -30.12 -1.73 8.87
N GLU A 363 -30.74 -2.82 9.34
CA GLU A 363 -31.48 -2.85 10.61
C GLU A 363 -30.56 -2.43 11.79
N LEU A 364 -29.36 -3.00 11.86
CA LEU A 364 -28.39 -2.61 12.90
C LEU A 364 -27.97 -1.14 12.78
N LEU A 365 -27.76 -0.64 11.56
CA LEU A 365 -27.41 0.76 11.35
C LEU A 365 -28.51 1.70 11.86
N GLN A 366 -29.78 1.39 11.54
CA GLN A 366 -30.93 2.14 12.01
C GLN A 366 -31.06 2.06 13.54
N GLU A 367 -30.83 0.88 14.11
CA GLU A 367 -30.85 0.69 15.58
C GLU A 367 -29.76 1.54 16.26
N LEU A 368 -28.55 1.57 15.74
CA LEU A 368 -27.43 2.35 16.30
C LEU A 368 -27.66 3.86 16.19
N ARG A 369 -28.30 4.33 15.12
CA ARG A 369 -28.65 5.75 14.95
C ARG A 369 -29.69 6.24 15.97
N THR A 370 -30.54 5.36 16.46
CA THR A 370 -31.61 5.70 17.40
C THR A 370 -31.23 5.51 18.87
N LYS A 371 -30.29 4.61 19.17
CA LYS A 371 -29.86 4.29 20.52
C LYS A 371 -28.96 5.38 21.10
N ARG A 372 -29.45 6.07 22.15
CA ARG A 372 -28.64 7.00 22.96
C ARG A 372 -28.05 6.27 24.18
N GLY A 373 -26.80 6.59 24.53
CA GLY A 373 -26.14 6.05 25.73
C GLY A 373 -25.51 4.66 25.57
N LEU A 374 -25.29 4.23 24.34
CA LEU A 374 -24.51 3.03 24.05
C LEU A 374 -23.03 3.28 24.38
N GLY A 375 -22.35 2.36 25.07
CA GLY A 375 -20.89 2.40 25.24
C GLY A 375 -20.16 1.90 24.00
N SER A 376 -18.87 2.26 23.89
CA SER A 376 -18.03 1.86 22.74
C SER A 376 -17.85 0.35 22.63
N TYR A 377 -17.73 -0.34 23.77
CA TYR A 377 -17.71 -1.81 23.81
C TYR A 377 -18.99 -2.44 23.24
N ALA A 378 -20.14 -1.92 23.69
CA ALA A 378 -21.44 -2.43 23.22
C ALA A 378 -21.66 -2.16 21.73
N PHE A 379 -21.18 -1.01 21.22
CA PHE A 379 -21.16 -0.68 19.80
C PHE A 379 -20.33 -1.71 19.02
N VAL A 380 -19.05 -1.92 19.38
CA VAL A 380 -18.16 -2.88 18.70
C VAL A 380 -18.77 -4.29 18.71
N SER A 381 -19.36 -4.71 19.83
CA SER A 381 -20.02 -6.02 19.95
C SER A 381 -21.22 -6.16 19.03
N ALA A 382 -22.07 -5.14 18.97
CA ALA A 382 -23.24 -5.15 18.09
C ALA A 382 -22.84 -5.23 16.61
N VAL A 383 -21.87 -4.41 16.18
CA VAL A 383 -21.41 -4.42 14.78
C VAL A 383 -20.70 -5.74 14.44
N TRP A 384 -19.88 -6.27 15.33
CA TRP A 384 -19.19 -7.54 15.09
C TRP A 384 -20.14 -8.74 15.01
N SER A 385 -21.34 -8.65 15.58
CA SER A 385 -22.37 -9.70 15.47
C SER A 385 -22.85 -9.93 14.04
N LEU A 386 -22.62 -8.99 13.11
CA LEU A 386 -22.90 -9.15 11.68
C LEU A 386 -21.92 -10.11 11.01
N ALA A 387 -20.68 -10.20 11.53
CA ALA A 387 -19.64 -11.00 10.92
C ALA A 387 -19.94 -12.51 11.03
N PRO A 388 -19.61 -13.31 10.02
CA PRO A 388 -19.70 -14.77 10.07
C PRO A 388 -18.60 -15.34 10.95
N SER A 389 -18.65 -15.10 12.26
CA SER A 389 -17.60 -15.43 13.24
C SER A 389 -17.28 -16.91 13.33
N SER A 390 -18.26 -17.81 13.16
CA SER A 390 -18.05 -19.26 13.12
C SER A 390 -17.15 -19.66 11.92
N LYS A 391 -17.44 -19.13 10.74
CA LYS A 391 -16.63 -19.38 9.54
C LYS A 391 -15.21 -18.81 9.67
N LEU A 392 -15.06 -17.66 10.32
CA LEU A 392 -13.74 -17.07 10.58
C LEU A 392 -12.93 -17.95 11.55
N GLN A 393 -13.56 -18.51 12.60
CA GLN A 393 -12.93 -19.43 13.54
C GLN A 393 -12.53 -20.75 12.87
N GLU A 394 -13.38 -21.32 12.01
CA GLU A 394 -13.06 -22.51 11.23
C GLU A 394 -11.86 -22.29 10.31
N LEU A 395 -11.82 -21.15 9.61
CA LEU A 395 -10.68 -20.78 8.78
C LEU A 395 -9.40 -20.60 9.61
N ALA A 396 -9.50 -20.00 10.80
CA ALA A 396 -8.39 -19.77 11.70
C ALA A 396 -7.78 -21.05 12.30
N ALA A 397 -8.53 -22.13 12.38
CA ALA A 397 -8.06 -23.43 12.89
C ALA A 397 -7.09 -24.14 11.93
N GLY A 398 -6.99 -23.72 10.67
CA GLY A 398 -6.07 -24.28 9.68
C GLY A 398 -4.62 -23.78 9.85
N SER A 399 -3.74 -24.26 8.98
CA SER A 399 -2.33 -23.85 8.90
C SER A 399 -1.99 -23.07 7.60
N SER A 400 -2.98 -22.80 6.74
CA SER A 400 -2.81 -22.11 5.47
C SER A 400 -2.59 -20.59 5.63
N GLU A 401 -2.20 -19.91 4.56
CA GLU A 401 -2.16 -18.43 4.54
C GLU A 401 -3.52 -17.80 4.88
N VAL A 402 -4.61 -18.44 4.45
CA VAL A 402 -5.98 -18.03 4.78
C VAL A 402 -6.23 -18.13 6.29
N ALA A 403 -5.74 -19.19 6.92
CA ALA A 403 -5.83 -19.37 8.37
C ALA A 403 -5.02 -18.33 9.13
N LEU A 404 -3.82 -17.97 8.65
CA LEU A 404 -3.00 -16.91 9.22
C LEU A 404 -3.67 -15.53 9.08
N ALA A 405 -4.33 -15.27 7.95
CA ALA A 405 -5.09 -14.03 7.76
C ALA A 405 -6.31 -13.98 8.69
N ALA A 406 -7.05 -15.09 8.82
CA ALA A 406 -8.19 -15.20 9.72
C ALA A 406 -7.80 -15.01 11.20
N ASN A 407 -6.66 -15.55 11.63
CA ASN A 407 -6.12 -15.32 12.98
C ASN A 407 -5.78 -13.83 13.20
N ARG A 408 -5.15 -13.15 12.21
CA ARG A 408 -4.87 -11.72 12.31
C ARG A 408 -6.15 -10.88 12.41
N ASP A 409 -7.19 -11.25 11.66
CA ASP A 409 -8.49 -10.58 11.74
C ASP A 409 -9.11 -10.73 13.15
N ILE A 410 -9.01 -11.94 13.76
CA ILE A 410 -9.48 -12.19 15.13
C ILE A 410 -8.67 -11.36 16.14
N ASP A 411 -7.34 -11.35 16.03
CA ASP A 411 -6.47 -10.57 16.92
C ASP A 411 -6.80 -9.08 16.84
N ALA A 412 -7.03 -8.54 15.62
CA ALA A 412 -7.41 -7.15 15.39
C ALA A 412 -8.75 -6.79 16.08
N ILE A 413 -9.71 -7.68 16.04
CA ILE A 413 -11.01 -7.47 16.69
C ILE A 413 -10.88 -7.54 18.23
N LEU A 414 -10.11 -8.47 18.76
CA LEU A 414 -9.84 -8.53 20.20
C LEU A 414 -9.14 -7.26 20.69
N GLU A 415 -8.21 -6.73 19.91
CA GLU A 415 -7.55 -5.47 20.22
C GLU A 415 -8.51 -4.27 20.15
N LEU A 416 -9.43 -4.26 19.19
CA LEU A 416 -10.48 -3.24 19.08
C LEU A 416 -11.44 -3.28 20.28
N PHE A 417 -11.83 -4.48 20.74
CA PHE A 417 -12.59 -4.66 21.97
C PHE A 417 -11.85 -4.12 23.20
N ALA A 418 -10.56 -4.43 23.32
CA ALA A 418 -9.75 -3.94 24.42
C ALA A 418 -9.61 -2.41 24.39
N ALA A 419 -9.50 -1.81 23.21
CA ALA A 419 -9.47 -0.35 23.03
C ALA A 419 -10.81 0.28 23.45
N ALA A 420 -11.94 -0.30 23.04
CA ALA A 420 -13.28 0.16 23.39
C ALA A 420 -13.53 0.08 24.91
N ILE A 421 -13.12 -1.02 25.58
CA ILE A 421 -13.22 -1.15 27.02
C ILE A 421 -12.42 -0.06 27.73
N ARG A 422 -11.17 0.20 27.29
CA ARG A 422 -10.34 1.27 27.89
C ARG A 422 -10.96 2.65 27.71
N PHE A 423 -11.53 2.91 26.52
CA PHE A 423 -12.20 4.16 26.21
C PHE A 423 -13.41 4.39 27.15
N ASP A 424 -14.27 3.37 27.31
CA ASP A 424 -15.43 3.44 28.19
C ASP A 424 -15.02 3.57 29.69
N GLN A 425 -14.00 2.83 30.15
CA GLN A 425 -13.49 2.92 31.52
C GLN A 425 -12.91 4.30 31.87
N GLN A 426 -12.29 4.95 30.88
CA GLN A 426 -11.73 6.30 31.05
C GLN A 426 -12.79 7.40 30.86
N GLN A 427 -14.02 7.05 30.54
CA GLN A 427 -15.15 7.98 30.30
C GLN A 427 -14.77 9.07 29.28
N LEU A 428 -14.07 8.68 28.22
CA LEU A 428 -13.49 9.61 27.23
C LEU A 428 -14.52 10.18 26.25
N GLY A 429 -15.75 9.67 26.22
CA GLY A 429 -16.78 10.20 25.33
C GLY A 429 -17.77 9.17 24.82
N THR A 430 -18.32 9.45 23.63
CA THR A 430 -19.32 8.68 22.92
C THR A 430 -18.68 7.65 21.96
N PRO A 431 -19.43 6.63 21.49
CA PRO A 431 -18.95 5.74 20.43
C PRO A 431 -18.55 6.45 19.16
N ALA A 432 -19.18 7.58 18.80
CA ALA A 432 -18.81 8.40 17.66
C ALA A 432 -17.37 8.95 17.80
N GLU A 433 -17.07 9.52 18.98
CA GLU A 433 -15.71 10.01 19.27
C GLU A 433 -14.68 8.89 19.34
N PHE A 434 -15.05 7.71 19.86
CA PHE A 434 -14.21 6.52 19.80
C PHE A 434 -13.88 6.13 18.36
N VAL A 435 -14.87 6.06 17.49
CA VAL A 435 -14.70 5.73 16.06
C VAL A 435 -13.77 6.75 15.39
N GLN A 436 -14.01 8.04 15.60
CA GLN A 436 -13.17 9.11 15.04
C GLN A 436 -11.73 9.03 15.57
N GLU A 437 -11.53 8.81 16.88
CA GLU A 437 -10.20 8.65 17.49
C GLU A 437 -9.46 7.48 16.87
N GLN A 438 -10.11 6.31 16.71
CA GLN A 438 -9.47 5.12 16.16
C GLN A 438 -9.17 5.27 14.66
N LEU A 439 -10.04 5.91 13.87
CA LEU A 439 -9.79 6.17 12.45
C LEU A 439 -8.68 7.20 12.23
N ALA A 440 -8.61 8.22 13.08
CA ALA A 440 -7.54 9.22 13.05
C ALA A 440 -6.21 8.71 13.62
N ALA A 441 -6.21 7.60 14.36
CA ALA A 441 -5.01 7.05 14.98
C ALA A 441 -4.03 6.52 13.92
N GLN A 442 -2.92 7.23 13.74
CA GLN A 442 -1.81 6.80 12.86
C GLN A 442 -0.73 6.03 13.63
N VAL A 443 -0.75 6.10 14.95
CA VAL A 443 0.20 5.43 15.84
C VAL A 443 -0.58 4.51 16.76
N VAL A 444 -0.14 3.28 16.88
CA VAL A 444 -0.77 2.29 17.77
C VAL A 444 -0.56 2.69 19.23
N GLN A 445 -1.58 2.53 20.03
CA GLN A 445 -1.47 2.61 21.49
C GLN A 445 -0.66 1.40 21.98
N ASP A 446 0.35 1.65 22.81
CA ASP A 446 1.17 0.59 23.40
C ASP A 446 0.28 -0.44 24.12
N SER A 447 0.23 -1.63 23.57
CA SER A 447 -0.39 -2.78 24.21
C SER A 447 0.68 -3.47 25.05
N LEU A 448 0.51 -3.46 26.36
CA LEU A 448 1.31 -4.25 27.31
C LEU A 448 0.99 -5.76 27.25
N ALA A 449 0.09 -6.17 26.37
CA ALA A 449 -0.21 -7.58 26.16
C ALA A 449 0.98 -8.24 25.45
N GLY A 450 1.81 -8.93 26.24
CA GLY A 450 2.88 -9.76 25.70
C GLY A 450 2.29 -10.86 24.83
N ILE A 451 2.46 -10.72 23.51
CA ILE A 451 2.19 -11.82 22.57
C ILE A 451 3.14 -12.94 22.96
N ALA A 452 2.59 -14.11 23.29
CA ALA A 452 3.37 -15.31 23.60
C ALA A 452 4.44 -15.48 22.50
N ALA A 453 5.70 -15.50 22.92
CA ALA A 453 6.84 -15.54 22.00
C ALA A 453 6.82 -16.90 21.26
N ARG A 454 6.20 -16.91 20.07
CA ARG A 454 6.34 -18.04 19.14
C ARG A 454 7.76 -18.02 18.57
N ASP A 455 8.37 -19.19 18.38
CA ASP A 455 9.65 -19.28 17.68
C ASP A 455 9.47 -18.84 16.22
N ALA A 456 9.85 -17.59 15.93
CA ALA A 456 9.68 -16.94 14.62
C ALA A 456 10.83 -15.97 14.36
N VAL A 457 11.19 -15.81 13.07
CA VAL A 457 12.17 -14.83 12.61
C VAL A 457 11.66 -13.42 12.92
N VAL A 458 12.53 -12.62 13.51
CA VAL A 458 12.22 -11.24 13.90
C VAL A 458 12.42 -10.31 12.70
N LEU A 459 11.40 -9.55 12.34
CA LEU A 459 11.50 -8.48 11.34
C LEU A 459 11.48 -7.14 12.07
N ALA A 460 12.48 -6.28 11.81
CA ALA A 460 12.62 -5.03 12.53
C ALA A 460 13.18 -3.88 11.68
N THR A 461 12.82 -2.65 12.02
CA THR A 461 13.54 -1.46 11.57
C THR A 461 14.74 -1.21 12.49
N PRO A 462 15.76 -0.46 12.05
CA PRO A 462 16.95 -0.20 12.86
C PRO A 462 16.66 0.41 14.25
N SER A 463 15.66 1.27 14.35
CA SER A 463 15.25 1.90 15.61
C SER A 463 14.66 0.94 16.65
N GLN A 464 14.16 -0.21 16.19
CA GLN A 464 13.55 -1.23 17.05
C GLN A 464 14.57 -2.24 17.60
N LEU A 465 15.83 -2.16 17.18
CA LEU A 465 16.88 -3.12 17.52
C LEU A 465 17.61 -2.81 18.84
N ALA A 466 17.20 -1.78 19.57
CA ALA A 466 17.82 -1.42 20.83
C ALA A 466 17.83 -2.60 21.82
N GLY A 467 19.00 -2.88 22.40
CA GLY A 467 19.19 -4.00 23.34
C GLY A 467 19.07 -5.41 22.74
N SER A 468 18.81 -5.55 21.44
CA SER A 468 18.63 -6.83 20.78
C SER A 468 19.94 -7.36 20.18
N GLN A 469 20.05 -8.69 20.07
CA GLN A 469 21.19 -9.38 19.42
C GLN A 469 20.68 -10.68 18.80
N PHE A 470 21.17 -11.00 17.60
CA PHE A 470 20.75 -12.16 16.85
C PHE A 470 21.95 -12.94 16.30
N GLN A 471 21.82 -14.26 16.22
CA GLN A 471 22.85 -15.10 15.63
C GLN A 471 22.97 -14.84 14.13
N VAL A 472 21.84 -14.70 13.44
CA VAL A 472 21.79 -14.42 12.01
C VAL A 472 21.03 -13.13 11.77
N VAL A 473 21.62 -12.22 11.00
CA VAL A 473 20.97 -10.98 10.58
C VAL A 473 21.01 -10.91 9.06
N ALA A 474 19.84 -10.72 8.45
CA ALA A 474 19.71 -10.46 7.02
C ALA A 474 19.26 -9.00 6.81
N ILE A 475 19.92 -8.29 5.90
CA ILE A 475 19.57 -6.93 5.48
C ILE A 475 19.36 -6.96 3.96
N PRO A 476 18.18 -7.37 3.50
CA PRO A 476 17.84 -7.37 2.08
C PRO A 476 17.42 -5.98 1.59
N ARG A 477 17.26 -5.86 0.28
CA ARG A 477 16.72 -4.65 -0.37
C ARG A 477 17.50 -3.39 -0.06
N LEU A 478 18.84 -3.51 -0.08
CA LEU A 478 19.72 -2.36 0.02
C LEU A 478 19.71 -1.59 -1.31
N GLN A 479 18.63 -0.79 -1.54
CA GLN A 479 18.39 -0.09 -2.79
C GLN A 479 18.65 1.41 -2.66
N GLU A 480 19.12 2.02 -3.74
CA GLU A 480 19.30 3.47 -3.82
C GLU A 480 17.96 4.19 -3.67
N GLY A 481 17.93 5.29 -2.94
CA GLY A 481 16.72 6.05 -2.63
C GLY A 481 15.80 5.43 -1.55
N ILE A 482 16.11 4.21 -1.09
CA ILE A 482 15.42 3.54 0.03
C ILE A 482 16.34 3.49 1.25
N TRP A 483 17.57 3.00 1.10
CA TRP A 483 18.59 3.04 2.12
C TRP A 483 19.96 3.32 1.50
N PRO A 484 20.48 4.53 1.65
CA PRO A 484 20.00 5.64 2.49
C PRO A 484 18.75 6.32 1.94
N ASN A 485 17.87 6.75 2.85
CA ASN A 485 16.74 7.60 2.51
C ASN A 485 17.16 9.07 2.68
N LEU A 486 17.62 9.67 1.60
CA LEU A 486 18.09 11.07 1.58
C LEU A 486 16.99 12.07 1.21
N LYS A 487 15.72 11.63 1.18
CA LYS A 487 14.61 12.56 1.00
C LYS A 487 14.51 13.47 2.21
N PRO A 488 14.46 14.80 2.03
CA PRO A 488 14.33 15.74 3.12
C PRO A 488 13.12 15.38 3.98
N ARG A 489 13.35 15.28 5.29
CA ARG A 489 12.28 15.01 6.27
C ARG A 489 11.91 16.32 6.94
N ASN A 490 10.62 16.54 7.19
CA ASN A 490 10.14 17.74 7.86
C ASN A 490 10.67 19.03 7.19
N SER A 491 10.65 19.04 5.85
CA SER A 491 11.28 20.10 5.06
C SER A 491 10.46 21.37 4.95
N MET A 492 9.15 21.34 5.26
CA MET A 492 8.28 22.53 5.19
C MET A 492 8.45 23.44 6.41
N LEU A 493 8.46 22.86 7.62
CA LEU A 493 8.57 23.59 8.88
C LEU A 493 9.97 23.51 9.49
N GLU A 494 10.87 22.75 8.90
CA GLU A 494 12.30 22.66 9.23
C GLU A 494 12.61 22.42 10.73
N ALA A 495 11.78 21.64 11.41
CA ALA A 495 11.92 21.35 12.84
C ALA A 495 13.31 20.77 13.22
N ALA A 496 13.87 19.88 12.39
CA ALA A 496 15.19 19.27 12.62
C ALA A 496 16.33 20.30 12.45
N SER A 497 16.20 21.21 11.48
CA SER A 497 17.16 22.30 11.26
C SER A 497 17.15 23.28 12.42
N LEU A 498 15.95 23.65 12.91
CA LEU A 498 15.80 24.50 14.09
C LEU A 498 16.44 23.83 15.33
N GLN A 499 16.19 22.53 15.55
CA GLN A 499 16.81 21.81 16.66
C GLN A 499 18.35 21.78 16.57
N SER A 500 18.89 21.59 15.36
CA SER A 500 20.34 21.61 15.13
C SER A 500 20.95 23.00 15.41
N PHE A 501 20.25 24.07 15.04
CA PHE A 501 20.62 25.44 15.32
C PHE A 501 20.59 25.72 16.82
N LEU A 502 19.52 25.37 17.52
CA LEU A 502 19.41 25.57 18.98
C LEU A 502 20.44 24.76 19.76
N ALA A 503 20.87 23.61 19.24
CA ALA A 503 21.97 22.82 19.78
C ALA A 503 23.36 23.36 19.43
N GLY A 504 23.47 24.48 18.71
CA GLY A 504 24.73 25.09 18.28
C GLY A 504 25.51 24.31 17.22
N ARG A 505 24.83 23.47 16.45
CA ARG A 505 25.42 22.60 15.41
C ARG A 505 25.26 23.16 14.00
N SER A 506 24.41 24.15 13.83
CA SER A 506 24.14 24.83 12.58
C SER A 506 24.15 26.32 12.76
N GLU A 507 24.59 27.08 11.77
CA GLU A 507 24.57 28.56 11.78
C GLU A 507 23.20 29.14 11.40
N SER A 508 22.29 28.30 10.89
CA SER A 508 20.94 28.73 10.46
C SER A 508 19.90 27.68 10.90
N PRO A 509 18.68 28.11 11.30
CA PRO A 509 17.57 27.20 11.57
C PRO A 509 16.90 26.69 10.29
N THR A 510 17.40 27.09 9.12
CA THR A 510 16.83 26.72 7.81
C THR A 510 17.91 26.11 6.91
N GLY A 511 17.51 25.20 6.05
CA GLY A 511 18.36 24.60 5.03
C GLY A 511 18.66 23.11 5.23
N PRO A 512 19.10 22.42 4.15
CA PRO A 512 19.36 21.00 4.20
C PRO A 512 20.52 20.70 5.16
N THR A 513 20.29 19.82 6.11
CA THR A 513 21.31 19.34 7.04
C THR A 513 22.12 18.24 6.36
N ARG A 514 23.46 18.35 6.33
CA ARG A 514 24.36 17.21 6.00
C ARG A 514 24.21 16.02 6.95
N ALA A 515 23.33 16.15 7.93
CA ALA A 515 23.07 15.16 8.97
C ALA A 515 22.32 13.94 8.47
N GLU A 516 21.53 14.04 7.38
CA GLU A 516 20.66 12.95 6.91
C GLU A 516 21.46 11.69 6.51
N LEU A 517 22.52 11.88 5.74
CA LEU A 517 23.40 10.75 5.39
C LEU A 517 24.08 10.16 6.61
N ALA A 518 24.50 10.99 7.56
CA ALA A 518 25.10 10.53 8.81
C ALA A 518 24.13 9.71 9.65
N ASP A 519 22.87 10.12 9.70
CA ASP A 519 21.83 9.39 10.41
C ASP A 519 21.54 8.04 9.73
N GLU A 520 21.49 8.01 8.40
CA GLU A 520 21.30 6.75 7.65
C GLU A 520 22.51 5.80 7.84
N LEU A 521 23.73 6.33 7.91
CA LEU A 521 24.93 5.55 8.24
C LEU A 521 24.87 4.99 9.68
N ARG A 522 24.38 5.76 10.65
CA ARG A 522 24.20 5.29 12.04
C ARG A 522 23.15 4.18 12.12
N LEU A 523 22.02 4.33 11.40
CA LEU A 523 21.00 3.28 11.33
C LEU A 523 21.56 1.99 10.72
N PHE A 524 22.39 2.11 9.68
CA PHE A 524 23.03 0.97 9.07
C PHE A 524 24.08 0.33 10.01
N TYR A 525 24.92 1.14 10.64
CA TYR A 525 25.87 0.70 11.67
C TYR A 525 25.19 -0.06 12.81
N LYS A 526 24.10 0.47 13.35
CA LYS A 526 23.26 -0.19 14.37
C LYS A 526 22.78 -1.55 13.91
N SER A 527 22.29 -1.64 12.66
CA SER A 527 21.77 -2.87 12.08
C SER A 527 22.84 -3.95 11.92
N LEU A 528 24.07 -3.56 11.63
CA LEU A 528 25.22 -4.47 11.60
C LEU A 528 25.61 -4.95 13.01
N GLY A 529 25.56 -4.03 13.98
CA GLY A 529 26.01 -4.27 15.36
C GLY A 529 25.21 -5.31 16.14
N VAL A 530 23.99 -5.65 15.71
CA VAL A 530 23.17 -6.69 16.36
C VAL A 530 23.50 -8.12 15.92
N THR A 531 24.44 -8.29 14.96
CA THR A 531 24.87 -9.59 14.41
C THR A 531 25.86 -10.30 15.34
N ARG A 532 25.61 -11.56 15.64
CA ARG A 532 26.49 -12.40 16.47
C ARG A 532 27.29 -13.44 15.69
N SER A 533 26.73 -14.00 14.63
CA SER A 533 27.37 -15.10 13.90
C SER A 533 27.42 -14.86 12.39
N LYS A 534 26.29 -14.62 11.76
CA LYS A 534 26.18 -14.51 10.30
C LYS A 534 25.44 -13.24 9.88
N LEU A 535 26.05 -12.51 8.94
CA LEU A 535 25.43 -11.38 8.26
C LEU A 535 25.14 -11.74 6.80
N VAL A 536 23.92 -11.48 6.36
CA VAL A 536 23.48 -11.70 4.97
C VAL A 536 23.04 -10.35 4.41
N LEU A 537 23.73 -9.87 3.37
CA LEU A 537 23.45 -8.58 2.72
C LEU A 537 23.02 -8.83 1.28
N SER A 538 21.95 -8.18 0.83
CA SER A 538 21.52 -8.32 -0.56
C SER A 538 20.85 -7.06 -1.12
N ALA A 539 20.88 -6.97 -2.45
CA ALA A 539 20.22 -5.92 -3.21
C ALA A 539 19.77 -6.44 -4.58
N MET A 540 18.88 -5.70 -5.23
CA MET A 540 18.54 -5.90 -6.62
C MET A 540 19.41 -5.00 -7.51
N GLU A 541 19.81 -5.52 -8.68
CA GLU A 541 20.53 -4.81 -9.73
C GLU A 541 19.85 -5.14 -11.07
N ALA A 542 18.94 -4.25 -11.48
CA ALA A 542 18.15 -4.38 -12.71
C ALA A 542 18.16 -3.06 -13.49
N SER A 543 17.50 -3.02 -14.66
CA SER A 543 17.48 -1.82 -15.50
C SER A 543 16.88 -0.58 -14.82
N ASP A 544 15.93 -0.78 -13.93
CA ASP A 544 15.17 0.24 -13.19
C ASP A 544 15.46 0.27 -11.69
N GLU A 545 16.27 -0.68 -11.18
CA GLU A 545 16.65 -0.78 -9.77
C GLU A 545 18.16 -0.76 -9.59
N GLN A 546 18.65 0.16 -8.77
CA GLN A 546 20.08 0.32 -8.49
C GLN A 546 20.40 -0.05 -7.04
N PRO A 547 21.48 -0.83 -6.81
CA PRO A 547 21.96 -1.11 -5.46
C PRO A 547 22.35 0.17 -4.72
N SER A 548 22.09 0.17 -3.42
CA SER A 548 22.43 1.26 -2.50
C SER A 548 23.92 1.67 -2.60
N GLN A 549 24.16 2.98 -2.44
CA GLN A 549 25.52 3.49 -2.28
C GLN A 549 26.27 2.84 -1.08
N PHE A 550 25.59 2.32 -0.07
CA PHE A 550 26.20 1.54 1.00
C PHE A 550 26.77 0.22 0.48
N LEU A 551 26.17 -0.37 -0.53
CA LEU A 551 26.70 -1.55 -1.19
C LEU A 551 27.96 -1.26 -2.00
N GLN A 552 28.18 -0.02 -2.46
CA GLN A 552 29.43 0.38 -3.10
C GLN A 552 30.62 0.34 -2.10
N ILE A 553 30.38 0.64 -0.83
CA ILE A 553 31.37 0.46 0.25
C ILE A 553 31.73 -1.02 0.38
N LEU A 554 30.74 -1.91 0.23
CA LEU A 554 30.92 -3.35 0.24
C LEU A 554 31.62 -3.84 -1.04
N ARG A 555 31.24 -3.38 -2.22
CA ARG A 555 31.89 -3.75 -3.49
C ARG A 555 33.38 -3.45 -3.49
N ALA A 556 33.79 -2.35 -2.89
CA ALA A 556 35.19 -1.98 -2.77
C ALA A 556 35.99 -2.86 -1.76
N ASN A 557 35.30 -3.53 -0.84
CA ASN A 557 35.91 -4.16 0.36
C ASN A 557 35.26 -5.49 0.77
N GLY A 558 34.30 -5.98 0.00
CA GLY A 558 33.54 -7.21 0.24
C GLY A 558 33.66 -8.21 -0.90
N LYS A 559 33.10 -9.39 -0.71
CA LYS A 559 33.05 -10.46 -1.70
C LYS A 559 31.61 -10.67 -2.14
N GLN A 560 31.36 -10.63 -3.45
CA GLN A 560 30.08 -11.04 -4.00
C GLN A 560 29.97 -12.56 -3.92
N THR A 561 28.89 -13.01 -3.28
CA THR A 561 28.61 -14.44 -3.10
C THR A 561 27.94 -14.99 -4.35
N GLU A 562 28.41 -16.15 -4.82
CA GLU A 562 27.67 -16.92 -5.80
C GLU A 562 26.43 -17.51 -5.12
N VAL A 563 25.27 -17.21 -5.70
CA VAL A 563 23.97 -17.58 -5.11
C VAL A 563 23.69 -19.04 -5.45
N ASN A 564 23.65 -19.89 -4.43
CA ASN A 564 23.16 -21.26 -4.55
C ASN A 564 21.86 -21.41 -3.75
N ILE A 565 20.71 -21.58 -4.43
CA ILE A 565 19.40 -21.72 -3.80
C ILE A 565 19.01 -23.22 -3.79
N GLU A 566 19.86 -24.07 -3.25
CA GLU A 566 19.57 -25.52 -3.17
C GLU A 566 18.50 -25.87 -2.12
N PHE A 567 18.34 -25.06 -1.08
CA PHE A 567 17.44 -25.32 0.04
C PHE A 567 16.08 -24.62 -0.08
N ASP A 568 15.58 -24.39 -1.30
CA ASP A 568 14.22 -23.90 -1.49
C ASP A 568 13.25 -25.10 -1.65
N PRO A 569 12.33 -25.33 -0.67
CA PRO A 569 11.33 -26.40 -0.78
C PRO A 569 10.46 -26.29 -2.04
N ARG A 570 10.20 -25.08 -2.56
CA ARG A 570 9.39 -24.91 -3.77
C ARG A 570 10.13 -25.38 -5.01
N ARG A 571 11.42 -25.05 -5.14
CA ARG A 571 12.27 -25.53 -6.24
C ARG A 571 12.40 -27.03 -6.18
N LEU A 572 12.60 -27.59 -4.98
CA LEU A 572 12.64 -29.03 -4.77
C LEU A 572 11.30 -29.70 -5.15
N VAL A 573 10.18 -29.13 -4.71
CA VAL A 573 8.84 -29.58 -5.09
C VAL A 573 8.65 -29.47 -6.59
N GLY A 574 9.01 -28.34 -7.21
CA GLY A 574 8.94 -28.12 -8.65
C GLY A 574 9.76 -29.15 -9.45
N LYS A 575 11.01 -29.39 -9.02
CA LYS A 575 11.90 -30.40 -9.59
C LYS A 575 11.28 -31.80 -9.49
N LEU A 576 10.87 -32.20 -8.29
CA LEU A 576 10.27 -33.54 -8.06
C LEU A 576 8.95 -33.71 -8.84
N ARG A 577 8.14 -32.67 -8.99
CA ARG A 577 6.94 -32.72 -9.83
C ARG A 577 7.28 -32.90 -11.31
N SER A 578 8.32 -32.21 -11.79
CA SER A 578 8.81 -32.37 -13.16
C SER A 578 9.34 -33.78 -13.41
N GLU A 579 10.14 -34.30 -12.48
CA GLU A 579 10.67 -35.66 -12.52
C GLU A 579 9.53 -36.73 -12.52
N LEU A 580 8.51 -36.51 -11.69
CA LEU A 580 7.32 -37.38 -11.64
C LEU A 580 6.57 -37.38 -13.00
N ILE A 581 6.40 -36.22 -13.61
CA ILE A 581 5.76 -36.09 -14.94
C ILE A 581 6.59 -36.82 -16.01
N GLN A 582 7.91 -36.78 -15.89
CA GLN A 582 8.82 -37.50 -16.79
C GLN A 582 8.87 -39.02 -16.51
N GLY A 583 8.17 -39.50 -15.51
CA GLY A 583 8.03 -40.93 -15.18
C GLY A 583 8.98 -41.44 -14.11
N ASP A 584 9.71 -40.53 -13.42
CA ASP A 584 10.55 -40.99 -12.28
C ASP A 584 9.68 -41.27 -11.06
N SER A 585 9.56 -42.58 -10.78
CA SER A 585 8.77 -43.05 -9.64
C SER A 585 9.37 -42.71 -8.27
N GLN A 586 10.66 -42.37 -8.20
CA GLN A 586 11.34 -42.01 -6.95
C GLN A 586 10.89 -40.61 -6.45
N ALA A 587 10.39 -39.77 -7.32
CA ALA A 587 9.90 -38.43 -6.98
C ALA A 587 8.62 -38.47 -6.13
N ALA A 588 7.74 -39.49 -6.32
CA ALA A 588 6.47 -39.57 -5.63
C ALA A 588 6.59 -39.71 -4.08
N PRO A 589 7.40 -40.63 -3.53
CA PRO A 589 7.57 -40.75 -2.08
C PRO A 589 8.22 -39.49 -1.47
N LEU A 590 9.10 -38.83 -2.17
CA LEU A 590 9.71 -37.54 -1.70
C LEU A 590 8.69 -36.42 -1.68
N LEU A 591 7.83 -36.30 -2.70
CA LEU A 591 6.71 -35.37 -2.69
C LEU A 591 5.73 -35.65 -1.56
N ALA A 592 5.42 -36.93 -1.31
CA ALA A 592 4.55 -37.33 -0.20
C ALA A 592 5.15 -36.92 1.16
N ALA A 593 6.43 -37.14 1.37
CA ALA A 593 7.14 -36.72 2.58
C ALA A 593 7.12 -35.18 2.75
N LEU A 594 7.33 -34.43 1.68
CA LEU A 594 7.24 -32.97 1.69
C LEU A 594 5.81 -32.49 1.96
N ALA A 595 4.80 -33.19 1.43
CA ALA A 595 3.39 -32.91 1.70
C ALA A 595 3.02 -33.12 3.17
N LEU A 596 3.52 -34.18 3.81
CA LEU A 596 3.30 -34.44 5.23
C LEU A 596 3.84 -33.37 6.16
N ILE A 597 4.93 -32.70 5.79
CA ILE A 597 5.49 -31.57 6.54
C ILE A 597 4.91 -30.22 6.11
N GLY A 598 3.90 -30.22 5.25
CA GLY A 598 3.19 -28.98 4.82
C GLY A 598 3.95 -28.13 3.81
N ALA A 599 4.92 -28.71 3.05
CA ALA A 599 5.62 -27.95 2.01
C ALA A 599 4.65 -27.49 0.92
N SER A 600 4.65 -26.20 0.63
CA SER A 600 3.73 -25.59 -0.33
C SER A 600 3.88 -26.22 -1.72
N GLY A 601 2.76 -26.63 -2.33
CA GLY A 601 2.70 -27.24 -3.65
C GLY A 601 3.12 -28.74 -3.70
N ALA A 602 3.53 -29.36 -2.59
CA ALA A 602 3.86 -30.77 -2.54
C ALA A 602 2.62 -31.66 -2.56
N HIS A 603 1.57 -31.28 -1.81
CA HIS A 603 0.32 -32.04 -1.76
C HIS A 603 -0.49 -31.85 -3.04
N PRO A 604 -1.05 -32.94 -3.65
CA PRO A 604 -1.84 -32.82 -4.88
C PRO A 604 -3.04 -31.87 -4.80
N SER A 605 -3.66 -31.73 -3.62
CA SER A 605 -4.77 -30.79 -3.43
C SER A 605 -4.36 -29.31 -3.64
N ASN A 606 -3.07 -29.00 -3.60
CA ASN A 606 -2.55 -27.66 -3.85
C ASN A 606 -2.12 -27.46 -5.31
N TRP A 607 -2.28 -28.48 -6.16
CA TRP A 607 -1.91 -28.35 -7.57
C TRP A 607 -3.04 -27.68 -8.32
N GLN A 608 -2.69 -26.66 -9.12
CA GLN A 608 -3.67 -25.99 -9.95
C GLN A 608 -4.27 -26.99 -10.96
N GLY A 609 -5.57 -26.91 -11.14
CA GLY A 609 -6.34 -27.85 -11.98
C GLY A 609 -6.77 -29.13 -11.27
N LEU A 610 -6.27 -29.41 -10.05
CA LEU A 610 -6.71 -30.51 -9.20
C LEU A 610 -7.46 -30.04 -7.94
N LEU A 611 -7.52 -28.74 -7.69
CA LEU A 611 -8.35 -28.16 -6.63
C LEU A 611 -9.81 -28.31 -7.01
N GLU A 612 -10.65 -28.66 -6.05
CA GLU A 612 -12.08 -28.57 -6.24
C GLU A 612 -12.48 -27.13 -6.56
N PRO A 613 -13.46 -26.93 -7.44
CA PRO A 613 -13.97 -25.59 -7.72
C PRO A 613 -14.41 -24.91 -6.42
N SER A 614 -14.14 -23.61 -6.30
CA SER A 614 -14.56 -22.81 -5.14
C SER A 614 -16.08 -22.69 -5.00
N THR A 615 -16.79 -22.88 -6.12
CA THR A 615 -18.23 -22.99 -6.22
C THR A 615 -18.62 -23.85 -7.42
N SER A 616 -19.71 -24.57 -7.32
CA SER A 616 -20.37 -25.27 -8.45
C SER A 616 -21.53 -24.46 -9.04
N GLU A 617 -21.81 -23.28 -8.51
CA GLU A 617 -22.90 -22.45 -8.99
C GLU A 617 -22.49 -21.74 -10.30
N ASP A 618 -23.35 -21.81 -11.30
CA ASP A 618 -23.17 -21.07 -12.55
C ASP A 618 -23.17 -19.55 -12.33
N VAL A 619 -22.37 -18.83 -13.11
CA VAL A 619 -22.28 -17.38 -13.06
C VAL A 619 -23.61 -16.74 -13.51
N VAL A 620 -24.33 -17.41 -14.40
CA VAL A 620 -25.66 -16.99 -14.91
C VAL A 620 -26.67 -18.11 -14.63
N GLN A 621 -27.68 -17.80 -13.83
CA GLN A 621 -28.76 -18.74 -13.51
C GLN A 621 -29.67 -18.98 -14.73
N ASP A 622 -30.55 -20.00 -14.64
CA ASP A 622 -31.37 -20.39 -15.77
C ASP A 622 -32.37 -19.33 -16.25
N ASP A 623 -32.80 -18.45 -15.36
CA ASP A 623 -33.72 -17.35 -15.62
C ASP A 623 -33.02 -16.00 -15.90
N GLU A 624 -31.69 -15.99 -15.91
CA GLU A 624 -30.89 -14.78 -16.13
C GLU A 624 -30.25 -14.73 -17.53
N SER A 625 -29.99 -13.53 -18.02
CA SER A 625 -29.22 -13.29 -19.24
C SER A 625 -27.94 -12.54 -18.93
N LEU A 626 -26.86 -12.89 -19.63
CA LEU A 626 -25.56 -12.20 -19.52
C LEU A 626 -25.41 -11.22 -20.68
N ARG A 627 -25.32 -9.93 -20.32
CA ARG A 627 -25.10 -8.86 -21.30
C ARG A 627 -23.59 -8.53 -21.40
N LEU A 628 -23.05 -8.65 -22.63
CA LEU A 628 -21.64 -8.42 -22.92
C LEU A 628 -21.45 -7.37 -24.00
N SER A 629 -20.32 -6.63 -23.93
CA SER A 629 -19.87 -5.82 -25.04
C SER A 629 -19.09 -6.67 -26.07
N ALA A 630 -18.99 -6.19 -27.30
CA ALA A 630 -18.20 -6.83 -28.36
C ALA A 630 -16.72 -7.00 -27.94
N SER A 631 -16.12 -6.03 -27.24
CA SER A 631 -14.74 -6.12 -26.74
C SER A 631 -14.57 -7.18 -25.63
N LYS A 632 -15.58 -7.37 -24.78
CA LYS A 632 -15.55 -8.43 -23.76
C LYS A 632 -15.70 -9.83 -24.38
N LEU A 633 -16.43 -9.96 -25.45
CA LEU A 633 -16.52 -11.21 -26.20
C LEU A 633 -15.19 -11.57 -26.87
N GLU A 634 -14.47 -10.59 -27.42
CA GLU A 634 -13.11 -10.79 -27.94
C GLU A 634 -12.12 -11.21 -26.84
N ALA A 635 -12.22 -10.62 -25.62
CA ALA A 635 -11.41 -11.04 -24.50
C ALA A 635 -11.70 -12.49 -24.08
N PHE A 636 -12.97 -12.90 -24.12
CA PHE A 636 -13.39 -14.28 -23.86
C PHE A 636 -12.80 -15.26 -24.89
N GLU A 637 -12.83 -14.90 -26.20
CA GLU A 637 -12.22 -15.72 -27.27
C GLU A 637 -10.73 -15.97 -27.02
N LYS A 638 -9.99 -14.95 -26.55
CA LYS A 638 -8.55 -15.04 -26.27
C LYS A 638 -8.23 -15.92 -25.07
N CYS A 639 -8.99 -15.81 -24.00
CA CYS A 639 -8.84 -16.65 -22.82
C CYS A 639 -10.07 -16.50 -21.88
N PRO A 640 -10.92 -17.51 -21.74
CA PRO A 640 -12.10 -17.47 -20.88
C PRO A 640 -11.76 -17.14 -19.40
N LEU A 641 -10.68 -17.70 -18.88
CA LEU A 641 -10.24 -17.41 -17.50
C LEU A 641 -9.80 -15.95 -17.32
N HIS A 642 -9.02 -15.41 -18.24
CA HIS A 642 -8.60 -14.00 -18.21
C HIS A 642 -9.80 -13.05 -18.32
N TRP A 643 -10.74 -13.37 -19.22
CA TRP A 643 -12.00 -12.65 -19.32
C TRP A 643 -12.77 -12.66 -18.00
N PHE A 644 -12.89 -13.83 -17.34
CA PHE A 644 -13.56 -13.95 -16.05
C PHE A 644 -12.88 -13.10 -14.97
N ILE A 645 -11.56 -13.20 -14.82
CA ILE A 645 -10.79 -12.43 -13.81
C ILE A 645 -10.99 -10.92 -14.05
N ASN A 646 -10.85 -10.44 -15.27
CA ASN A 646 -10.99 -9.01 -15.58
C ASN A 646 -12.45 -8.52 -15.49
N THR A 647 -13.41 -9.39 -15.78
CA THR A 647 -14.83 -9.02 -15.72
C THR A 647 -15.36 -9.03 -14.29
N PHE A 648 -14.90 -9.97 -13.45
CA PHE A 648 -15.40 -10.17 -12.09
C PHE A 648 -14.38 -9.79 -10.99
N GLY A 649 -13.10 -9.70 -11.31
CA GLY A 649 -12.02 -9.36 -10.38
C GLY A 649 -11.87 -7.87 -10.04
N GLY A 650 -12.55 -6.98 -10.75
CA GLY A 650 -12.64 -5.57 -10.39
C GLY A 650 -11.36 -4.76 -10.64
N ASP A 651 -10.86 -4.73 -11.86
CA ASP A 651 -9.83 -3.75 -12.24
C ASP A 651 -10.45 -2.36 -12.44
N GLY A 652 -9.83 -1.35 -11.84
CA GLY A 652 -10.16 0.04 -12.09
C GLY A 652 -9.88 0.44 -13.54
N SER A 653 -10.66 1.37 -14.07
CA SER A 653 -10.41 1.97 -15.39
C SER A 653 -9.02 2.62 -15.41
N SER A 654 -8.24 2.33 -16.46
CA SER A 654 -6.98 3.03 -16.64
C SER A 654 -7.24 4.50 -17.04
N PHE A 655 -6.36 5.39 -16.62
CA PHE A 655 -6.36 6.81 -16.98
C PHE A 655 -6.47 7.03 -18.51
N GLU A 656 -5.80 6.21 -19.30
CA GLU A 656 -5.84 6.27 -20.78
C GLU A 656 -7.22 5.93 -21.34
N ALA A 657 -7.96 5.04 -20.66
CA ALA A 657 -9.35 4.73 -21.02
C ALA A 657 -10.28 5.94 -20.80
N SER A 658 -10.04 6.75 -19.78
CA SER A 658 -10.84 7.95 -19.47
C SER A 658 -10.67 9.04 -20.54
N ILE A 659 -9.46 9.27 -21.06
CA ILE A 659 -9.23 10.19 -22.20
C ILE A 659 -9.90 9.64 -23.45
N GLY A 660 -9.79 8.34 -23.71
CA GLY A 660 -10.46 7.69 -24.84
C GLY A 660 -11.97 7.95 -24.80
N THR A 661 -12.59 7.73 -23.66
CA THR A 661 -14.03 7.96 -23.47
C THR A 661 -14.44 9.41 -23.75
N LEU A 662 -13.64 10.39 -23.30
CA LEU A 662 -13.91 11.80 -23.56
C LEU A 662 -13.81 12.14 -25.07
N LEU A 663 -12.85 11.55 -25.82
CA LEU A 663 -12.72 11.77 -27.25
C LEU A 663 -13.83 11.09 -28.07
N HIS A 664 -14.32 9.92 -27.65
CA HIS A 664 -15.49 9.28 -28.24
C HIS A 664 -16.75 10.15 -28.04
N ALA A 665 -16.98 10.62 -26.82
CA ALA A 665 -18.11 11.52 -26.54
C ALA A 665 -18.03 12.83 -27.34
N ALA A 666 -16.84 13.39 -27.52
CA ALA A 666 -16.63 14.57 -28.36
C ALA A 666 -17.01 14.31 -29.83
N MET A 667 -16.60 13.15 -30.37
CA MET A 667 -16.91 12.76 -31.76
C MET A 667 -18.42 12.51 -31.96
N GLU A 668 -19.15 12.07 -30.93
CA GLU A 668 -20.59 11.85 -30.96
C GLU A 668 -21.38 13.14 -31.20
N VAL A 669 -21.04 14.19 -30.42
CA VAL A 669 -21.84 15.43 -30.37
C VAL A 669 -21.35 16.52 -31.30
N SER A 670 -20.23 16.36 -32.00
CA SER A 670 -19.55 17.43 -32.70
C SER A 670 -19.36 17.13 -34.19
N LEU A 671 -19.62 18.10 -35.05
CA LEU A 671 -19.48 18.03 -36.49
C LEU A 671 -18.34 18.90 -37.01
N SER A 672 -17.71 19.71 -36.17
CA SER A 672 -16.63 20.62 -36.54
C SER A 672 -15.50 20.62 -35.53
N HIS A 673 -14.28 20.99 -35.99
CA HIS A 673 -13.11 21.09 -35.09
C HIS A 673 -13.35 22.03 -33.89
N ALA A 674 -14.06 23.13 -34.08
CA ALA A 674 -14.34 24.08 -33.02
C ALA A 674 -15.24 23.44 -31.93
N GLN A 675 -16.28 22.70 -32.33
CA GLN A 675 -17.18 22.01 -31.40
C GLN A 675 -16.46 20.87 -30.67
N LEU A 676 -15.59 20.11 -31.35
CA LEU A 676 -14.77 19.06 -30.74
C LEU A 676 -13.87 19.66 -29.64
N SER A 677 -13.17 20.76 -29.95
CA SER A 677 -12.29 21.42 -29.00
C SER A 677 -13.06 22.02 -27.81
N GLU A 678 -14.17 22.70 -28.07
CA GLU A 678 -15.03 23.26 -27.02
C GLU A 678 -15.59 22.18 -26.09
N PHE A 679 -16.03 21.04 -26.62
CA PHE A 679 -16.53 19.92 -25.83
C PHE A 679 -15.45 19.34 -24.92
N VAL A 680 -14.25 19.09 -25.44
CA VAL A 680 -13.14 18.52 -24.66
C VAL A 680 -12.66 19.50 -23.60
N GLU A 681 -12.48 20.79 -23.92
CA GLU A 681 -12.09 21.80 -22.95
C GLU A 681 -13.14 21.95 -21.82
N SER A 682 -14.43 21.96 -22.15
CA SER A 682 -15.50 22.07 -21.16
C SER A 682 -15.59 20.88 -20.22
N ASN A 683 -15.21 19.67 -20.67
CA ASN A 683 -15.29 18.43 -19.90
C ASN A 683 -13.95 17.95 -19.37
N TRP A 684 -12.83 18.63 -19.67
CA TRP A 684 -11.47 18.23 -19.26
C TRP A 684 -11.32 18.14 -17.73
N HIS A 685 -12.03 18.97 -17.01
CA HIS A 685 -12.03 19.02 -15.54
C HIS A 685 -12.59 17.73 -14.88
N THR A 686 -13.30 16.88 -15.62
CA THR A 686 -13.82 15.60 -15.13
C THR A 686 -12.73 14.53 -14.99
N LEU A 687 -11.56 14.77 -15.61
CA LEU A 687 -10.40 13.89 -15.54
C LEU A 687 -9.54 14.28 -14.32
N SER A 688 -9.18 13.31 -13.49
CA SER A 688 -8.28 13.51 -12.37
C SER A 688 -6.85 13.07 -12.74
N PHE A 689 -5.86 13.88 -12.37
CA PHE A 689 -4.45 13.63 -12.66
C PHE A 689 -3.63 13.69 -11.37
N ASP A 690 -2.74 12.75 -11.16
CA ASP A 690 -1.88 12.70 -9.98
C ASP A 690 -0.84 13.85 -9.95
N ALA A 691 -0.55 14.46 -11.11
CA ALA A 691 0.41 15.55 -11.22
C ALA A 691 0.08 16.49 -12.38
N GLU A 692 0.35 17.79 -12.20
CA GLU A 692 0.10 18.84 -13.21
C GLU A 692 0.86 18.65 -14.52
N TRP A 693 2.04 18.05 -14.49
CA TRP A 693 2.80 17.77 -15.72
C TRP A 693 2.17 16.63 -16.53
N LEU A 694 1.54 15.65 -15.87
CA LEU A 694 0.75 14.58 -16.51
C LEU A 694 -0.49 15.20 -17.17
N ASN A 695 -1.22 16.06 -16.47
CA ASN A 695 -2.35 16.81 -17.01
C ASN A 695 -1.96 17.54 -18.31
N ARG A 696 -0.91 18.36 -18.29
CA ARG A 696 -0.43 19.10 -19.47
C ARG A 696 0.02 18.20 -20.61
N SER A 697 0.65 17.06 -20.31
CA SER A 697 1.08 16.10 -21.32
C SER A 697 -0.12 15.40 -21.97
N ALA A 698 -1.07 14.96 -21.16
CA ALA A 698 -2.30 14.31 -21.59
C ALA A 698 -3.17 15.24 -22.44
N HIS A 699 -3.32 16.51 -22.01
CA HIS A 699 -4.07 17.52 -22.74
C HIS A 699 -3.48 17.77 -24.13
N ARG A 700 -2.16 17.96 -24.23
CA ARG A 700 -1.48 18.13 -25.54
C ARG A 700 -1.69 16.92 -26.47
N ARG A 701 -1.70 15.70 -25.91
CA ARG A 701 -1.98 14.48 -26.67
C ARG A 701 -3.43 14.44 -27.13
N ALA A 702 -4.38 14.78 -26.29
CA ALA A 702 -5.80 14.87 -26.64
C ALA A 702 -6.07 15.89 -27.74
N VAL A 703 -5.53 17.09 -27.65
CA VAL A 703 -5.66 18.17 -28.66
C VAL A 703 -5.11 17.69 -30.02
N LYS A 704 -3.97 16.97 -30.02
CA LYS A 704 -3.43 16.39 -31.27
C LYS A 704 -4.39 15.36 -31.87
N MET A 705 -4.98 14.49 -31.04
CA MET A 705 -5.94 13.47 -31.48
C MET A 705 -7.22 14.13 -32.02
N LEU A 706 -7.69 15.23 -31.41
CA LEU A 706 -8.84 16.01 -31.90
C LEU A 706 -8.60 16.54 -33.32
N GLY A 707 -7.39 17.03 -33.61
CA GLY A 707 -7.03 17.46 -34.96
C GLY A 707 -7.14 16.32 -35.98
N LEU A 708 -6.73 15.10 -35.62
CA LEU A 708 -6.86 13.91 -36.47
C LEU A 708 -8.31 13.44 -36.61
N ILE A 709 -9.14 13.54 -35.56
CA ILE A 709 -10.57 13.27 -35.65
C ILE A 709 -11.24 14.27 -36.61
N SER A 710 -10.92 15.56 -36.49
CA SER A 710 -11.44 16.58 -37.40
C SER A 710 -11.06 16.31 -38.86
N GLU A 711 -9.80 15.94 -39.13
CA GLU A 711 -9.33 15.54 -40.45
C GLU A 711 -10.14 14.37 -41.04
N TYR A 712 -10.59 13.45 -40.18
CA TYR A 712 -11.48 12.37 -40.60
C TYR A 712 -12.89 12.88 -40.92
N LEU A 713 -13.46 13.73 -40.07
CA LEU A 713 -14.81 14.26 -40.24
C LEU A 713 -14.99 15.17 -41.42
N ASP A 714 -13.90 15.80 -41.88
CA ASP A 714 -13.88 16.64 -43.13
C ASP A 714 -13.95 15.81 -44.40
N ARG A 715 -13.88 14.48 -44.32
CA ARG A 715 -14.03 13.60 -45.49
C ARG A 715 -15.49 13.52 -45.92
N PRO A 716 -15.74 13.43 -47.24
CA PRO A 716 -17.08 13.29 -47.76
C PRO A 716 -17.64 11.89 -47.39
N ALA A 717 -18.43 11.82 -46.34
CA ALA A 717 -19.18 10.62 -45.95
C ALA A 717 -20.55 11.02 -45.44
N GLU A 718 -21.60 10.30 -45.85
CA GLU A 718 -22.95 10.52 -45.36
C GLU A 718 -23.08 9.86 -43.97
N LEU A 719 -23.24 10.66 -42.92
CA LEU A 719 -23.52 10.16 -41.59
C LEU A 719 -24.98 9.65 -41.53
N VAL A 720 -25.14 8.39 -41.15
CA VAL A 720 -26.44 7.78 -40.90
C VAL A 720 -26.83 7.85 -39.42
N ALA A 721 -25.89 7.48 -38.53
CA ALA A 721 -26.08 7.54 -37.07
C ALA A 721 -24.77 7.66 -36.32
N SER A 722 -24.78 8.26 -35.14
CA SER A 722 -23.70 8.25 -34.15
C SER A 722 -24.16 7.47 -32.92
N GLU A 723 -23.22 6.78 -32.23
CA GLU A 723 -23.46 5.97 -31.03
C GLU A 723 -24.67 5.01 -31.21
N GLN A 724 -24.75 4.41 -32.36
CA GLN A 724 -25.86 3.51 -32.71
C GLN A 724 -25.85 2.27 -31.83
N GLY A 725 -26.83 2.15 -30.96
CA GLY A 725 -27.04 0.95 -30.16
C GLY A 725 -27.43 -0.25 -31.01
N PHE A 726 -26.88 -1.41 -30.66
CA PHE A 726 -27.28 -2.70 -31.24
C PHE A 726 -27.35 -3.76 -30.14
N GLU A 727 -28.12 -4.80 -30.41
CA GLU A 727 -28.28 -5.95 -29.52
C GLU A 727 -28.45 -7.23 -30.35
N ILE A 728 -27.64 -8.24 -30.05
CA ILE A 728 -27.71 -9.57 -30.66
C ILE A 728 -28.01 -10.55 -29.53
N SER A 729 -29.16 -11.17 -29.54
CA SER A 729 -29.60 -12.12 -28.52
C SER A 729 -29.43 -13.56 -29.01
N LEU A 730 -28.76 -14.39 -28.20
CA LEU A 730 -28.56 -15.81 -28.45
C LEU A 730 -28.69 -16.56 -27.11
N GLY A 731 -29.78 -17.25 -26.88
CA GLY A 731 -30.07 -17.94 -25.62
C GLY A 731 -29.95 -17.00 -24.40
N LYS A 732 -29.09 -17.36 -23.46
CA LYS A 732 -28.79 -16.54 -22.28
C LYS A 732 -27.77 -15.40 -22.55
N LEU A 733 -27.12 -15.40 -23.70
CA LEU A 733 -26.14 -14.41 -24.10
C LEU A 733 -26.80 -13.24 -24.85
N VAL A 734 -26.55 -12.03 -24.40
CA VAL A 734 -26.95 -10.80 -25.11
C VAL A 734 -25.67 -10.01 -25.39
N VAL A 735 -25.26 -9.95 -26.66
CA VAL A 735 -24.17 -9.08 -27.08
C VAL A 735 -24.73 -7.73 -27.46
N ALA A 736 -24.39 -6.73 -26.70
CA ALA A 736 -24.89 -5.38 -26.89
C ALA A 736 -23.77 -4.38 -26.89
N GLY A 737 -23.93 -3.29 -27.62
CA GLY A 737 -22.94 -2.22 -27.68
C GLY A 737 -23.45 -1.02 -28.45
N LYS A 738 -22.55 -0.07 -28.60
CA LYS A 738 -22.75 1.11 -29.43
C LYS A 738 -21.69 1.15 -30.52
N ILE A 739 -22.10 1.50 -31.71
CA ILE A 739 -21.21 1.72 -32.85
C ILE A 739 -20.95 3.22 -32.91
N ASP A 740 -19.69 3.63 -32.81
CA ASP A 740 -19.34 5.05 -32.70
C ASP A 740 -19.94 5.88 -33.85
N ARG A 741 -19.88 5.32 -35.08
CA ARG A 741 -20.37 6.03 -36.25
C ARG A 741 -20.83 5.06 -37.31
N VAL A 742 -22.00 5.31 -37.88
CA VAL A 742 -22.54 4.57 -39.04
C VAL A 742 -22.53 5.50 -40.25
N GLU A 743 -21.83 5.09 -41.31
CA GLU A 743 -21.68 5.87 -42.53
C GLU A 743 -22.29 5.14 -43.73
N ARG A 744 -22.78 5.89 -44.69
CA ARG A 744 -23.34 5.34 -45.96
C ARG A 744 -22.28 5.38 -47.06
N ALA A 745 -22.00 4.23 -47.62
CA ALA A 745 -21.18 4.08 -48.83
C ALA A 745 -22.08 3.70 -50.04
N GLU A 746 -21.50 3.68 -51.24
CA GLU A 746 -22.24 3.32 -52.47
C GLU A 746 -22.80 1.88 -52.39
N THR A 747 -22.14 0.99 -51.68
CA THR A 747 -22.48 -0.45 -51.55
C THR A 747 -23.22 -0.85 -50.29
N GLY A 748 -23.54 0.09 -49.39
CA GLY A 748 -24.26 -0.20 -48.15
C GLY A 748 -23.70 0.58 -46.94
N LEU A 749 -24.07 0.15 -45.74
CA LEU A 749 -23.64 0.78 -44.49
C LEU A 749 -22.25 0.33 -44.08
N ILE A 750 -21.48 1.24 -43.44
CA ILE A 750 -20.17 0.98 -42.86
C ILE A 750 -20.23 1.26 -41.35
N ALA A 751 -19.82 0.28 -40.53
CA ALA A 751 -19.60 0.48 -39.12
C ALA A 751 -18.21 1.07 -38.88
N ALA A 752 -18.10 2.27 -38.34
CA ALA A 752 -16.82 2.92 -38.02
C ALA A 752 -16.59 2.98 -36.51
N ASP A 753 -15.36 2.66 -36.11
CA ASP A 753 -14.92 2.59 -34.68
C ASP A 753 -13.66 3.42 -34.47
N LEU A 754 -13.64 4.30 -33.49
CA LEU A 754 -12.53 5.17 -33.13
C LEU A 754 -11.56 4.45 -32.21
N LYS A 755 -10.28 4.44 -32.54
CA LYS A 755 -9.21 3.88 -31.69
C LYS A 755 -8.21 4.99 -31.29
N THR A 756 -8.19 5.32 -30.00
CA THR A 756 -7.29 6.32 -29.38
C THR A 756 -6.00 5.69 -28.84
N GLY A 757 -5.91 4.37 -28.79
CA GLY A 757 -4.75 3.59 -28.34
C GLY A 757 -3.78 3.27 -29.47
N LYS A 758 -3.05 2.14 -29.31
CA LYS A 758 -2.10 1.65 -30.32
C LYS A 758 -2.81 1.30 -31.62
N THR A 759 -2.25 1.77 -32.74
CA THR A 759 -2.79 1.45 -34.09
C THR A 759 -2.67 -0.04 -34.39
N PRO A 760 -3.77 -0.75 -34.70
CA PRO A 760 -3.71 -2.16 -35.09
C PRO A 760 -3.00 -2.35 -36.46
N SER A 761 -2.52 -3.57 -36.73
CA SER A 761 -1.99 -3.90 -38.05
C SER A 761 -3.12 -4.14 -39.08
N ALA A 762 -2.80 -4.08 -40.37
CA ALA A 762 -3.80 -4.35 -41.41
C ALA A 762 -4.39 -5.77 -41.31
N LYS A 763 -3.61 -6.75 -40.85
CA LYS A 763 -4.07 -8.12 -40.63
C LYS A 763 -5.04 -8.16 -39.44
N ASP A 764 -4.72 -7.47 -38.34
CA ASP A 764 -5.57 -7.42 -37.16
C ASP A 764 -6.94 -6.79 -37.45
N VAL A 765 -6.99 -5.83 -38.38
CA VAL A 765 -8.26 -5.20 -38.80
C VAL A 765 -9.12 -6.17 -39.63
N GLN A 766 -8.54 -6.98 -40.49
CA GLN A 766 -9.29 -7.98 -41.24
C GLN A 766 -9.94 -9.01 -40.33
N GLU A 767 -9.28 -9.39 -39.26
CA GLU A 767 -9.74 -10.39 -38.29
C GLU A 767 -10.44 -9.76 -37.06
N HIS A 768 -10.72 -8.44 -37.06
CA HIS A 768 -11.20 -7.69 -35.88
C HIS A 768 -12.63 -8.08 -35.50
N ARG A 769 -12.77 -8.76 -34.36
CA ARG A 769 -14.04 -9.33 -33.89
C ARG A 769 -15.08 -8.27 -33.56
N GLN A 770 -14.67 -7.16 -32.96
CA GLN A 770 -15.58 -6.06 -32.60
C GLN A 770 -16.25 -5.46 -33.85
N LEU A 771 -15.48 -5.19 -34.92
CA LEU A 771 -16.06 -4.70 -36.18
C LEU A 771 -17.00 -5.69 -36.84
N ALA A 772 -16.64 -6.99 -36.81
CA ALA A 772 -17.49 -8.04 -37.36
C ALA A 772 -18.85 -8.12 -36.60
N LEU A 773 -18.83 -7.98 -35.28
CA LEU A 773 -20.05 -7.92 -34.48
C LEU A 773 -20.86 -6.65 -34.78
N TYR A 774 -20.20 -5.54 -35.00
CA TYR A 774 -20.87 -4.29 -35.41
C TYR A 774 -21.57 -4.46 -36.80
N GLN A 775 -20.94 -5.15 -37.71
CA GLN A 775 -21.58 -5.45 -39.02
C GLN A 775 -22.84 -6.33 -38.83
N LEU A 776 -22.81 -7.35 -37.96
CA LEU A 776 -23.99 -8.13 -37.62
C LEU A 776 -25.07 -7.28 -36.95
N GLY A 777 -24.67 -6.45 -35.95
CA GLY A 777 -25.60 -5.55 -35.29
C GLY A 777 -26.28 -4.55 -36.23
N LEU A 778 -25.55 -3.99 -37.20
CA LEU A 778 -26.15 -3.10 -38.20
C LEU A 778 -27.19 -3.81 -39.07
N ARG A 779 -26.96 -5.07 -39.45
CA ARG A 779 -27.93 -5.86 -40.20
C ARG A 779 -29.23 -6.06 -39.41
N GLU A 780 -29.10 -6.33 -38.10
CA GLU A 780 -30.24 -6.49 -37.22
C GLU A 780 -31.06 -5.18 -37.04
N VAL A 781 -30.33 -4.05 -36.87
CA VAL A 781 -30.97 -2.75 -36.55
C VAL A 781 -31.61 -2.13 -37.82
N PHE A 782 -30.90 -2.08 -38.92
CA PHE A 782 -31.31 -1.36 -40.13
C PHE A 782 -32.01 -2.25 -41.20
N GLY A 783 -31.71 -3.55 -41.17
CA GLY A 783 -32.19 -4.46 -42.22
C GLY A 783 -31.62 -4.15 -43.63
N GLU A 784 -30.57 -3.32 -43.69
CA GLU A 784 -29.94 -2.89 -44.93
C GLU A 784 -28.64 -3.65 -45.19
N GLU A 785 -28.13 -3.57 -46.41
CA GLU A 785 -26.83 -4.15 -46.81
C GLU A 785 -25.71 -3.42 -46.08
N VAL A 786 -24.80 -4.19 -45.47
CA VAL A 786 -23.61 -3.69 -44.81
C VAL A 786 -22.38 -3.91 -45.70
N ALA A 787 -21.69 -2.84 -46.06
CA ALA A 787 -20.55 -2.85 -46.97
C ALA A 787 -19.25 -3.31 -46.28
N GLY A 788 -19.13 -3.09 -44.96
CA GLY A 788 -17.96 -3.47 -44.20
C GLY A 788 -17.84 -2.75 -42.86
N GLY A 789 -16.67 -2.85 -42.26
CA GLY A 789 -16.28 -2.13 -41.04
C GLY A 789 -15.04 -1.24 -41.27
N ARG A 790 -14.87 -0.23 -40.42
CA ARG A 790 -13.77 0.75 -40.51
C ARG A 790 -13.19 1.07 -39.15
N ILE A 791 -11.86 1.07 -39.02
CA ILE A 791 -11.16 1.60 -37.86
C ILE A 791 -10.59 2.96 -38.18
N ILE A 792 -10.88 3.93 -37.32
CA ILE A 792 -10.33 5.28 -37.31
C ILE A 792 -9.29 5.35 -36.21
N SER A 793 -8.00 5.22 -36.54
CA SER A 793 -6.93 5.23 -35.52
C SER A 793 -6.25 6.59 -35.48
N VAL A 794 -6.27 7.22 -34.28
CA VAL A 794 -5.66 8.53 -33.99
C VAL A 794 -4.55 8.45 -32.95
N GLY A 795 -4.38 7.33 -32.26
CA GLY A 795 -3.41 7.15 -31.16
C GLY A 795 -1.96 7.09 -31.62
N GLY A 796 -1.68 6.75 -32.87
CA GLY A 796 -0.33 6.62 -33.43
C GLY A 796 0.33 7.93 -33.90
N GLY A 797 -0.33 9.08 -33.66
CA GLY A 797 0.20 10.41 -34.00
C GLY A 797 -0.05 10.84 -35.45
N SER A 798 -0.67 10.00 -36.30
CA SER A 798 -1.20 10.31 -37.63
C SER A 798 -2.53 9.59 -37.80
N LEU A 799 -3.44 10.16 -38.61
CA LEU A 799 -4.70 9.53 -38.96
C LEU A 799 -4.45 8.32 -39.83
N LYS A 800 -4.94 7.17 -39.36
CA LYS A 800 -4.97 5.95 -40.22
C LYS A 800 -6.40 5.43 -40.25
N VAL A 801 -6.90 5.25 -41.49
CA VAL A 801 -8.22 4.69 -41.73
C VAL A 801 -8.02 3.34 -42.41
N MET A 802 -8.53 2.29 -41.79
CA MET A 802 -8.36 0.90 -42.23
C MET A 802 -9.72 0.24 -42.33
N GLU A 803 -9.91 -0.52 -43.40
CA GLU A 803 -11.19 -1.13 -43.69
C GLU A 803 -11.18 -2.64 -43.47
N GLN A 804 -12.26 -3.13 -42.91
CA GLN A 804 -12.59 -4.54 -42.83
C GLN A 804 -13.63 -4.83 -43.93
N PRO A 805 -13.42 -5.85 -44.76
CA PRO A 805 -14.37 -6.20 -45.82
C PRO A 805 -15.72 -6.62 -45.23
N LYS A 806 -16.73 -6.67 -46.07
CA LYS A 806 -18.06 -7.18 -45.75
C LYS A 806 -17.96 -8.54 -45.06
N LEU A 807 -18.71 -8.68 -43.97
CA LEU A 807 -18.79 -9.94 -43.24
C LEU A 807 -19.68 -10.94 -43.99
N GLU A 808 -19.08 -11.94 -44.61
CA GLU A 808 -19.80 -12.99 -45.38
C GLU A 808 -19.02 -14.31 -45.42
N GLY A 809 -19.68 -15.40 -45.76
CA GLY A 809 -19.04 -16.70 -45.95
C GLY A 809 -18.30 -17.23 -44.71
N GLU A 810 -17.01 -17.53 -44.86
CA GLU A 810 -16.20 -18.13 -43.79
C GLU A 810 -15.99 -17.17 -42.61
N SER A 811 -15.84 -15.86 -42.88
CA SER A 811 -15.65 -14.88 -41.83
C SER A 811 -16.90 -14.73 -40.92
N GLU A 812 -18.09 -14.80 -41.51
CA GLU A 812 -19.35 -14.79 -40.74
C GLU A 812 -19.52 -16.09 -39.93
N ALA A 813 -19.18 -17.24 -40.52
CA ALA A 813 -19.25 -18.52 -39.81
C ALA A 813 -18.35 -18.56 -38.56
N VAL A 814 -17.16 -17.95 -38.59
CA VAL A 814 -16.28 -17.83 -37.41
C VAL A 814 -16.93 -17.03 -36.30
N ILE A 815 -17.58 -15.91 -36.62
CA ILE A 815 -18.25 -15.09 -35.63
C ILE A 815 -19.46 -15.79 -35.02
N ARG A 816 -20.26 -16.47 -35.83
CA ARG A 816 -21.40 -17.24 -35.33
C ARG A 816 -20.98 -18.38 -34.40
N LYS A 817 -19.88 -19.09 -34.79
CA LYS A 817 -19.29 -20.12 -33.91
C LYS A 817 -18.76 -19.57 -32.61
N LEU A 818 -18.16 -18.36 -32.63
CA LEU A 818 -17.73 -17.68 -31.40
C LEU A 818 -18.93 -17.33 -30.47
N LEU A 819 -20.02 -16.85 -31.07
CA LEU A 819 -21.26 -16.56 -30.34
C LEU A 819 -21.88 -17.82 -29.72
N GLU A 820 -21.93 -18.93 -30.48
CA GLU A 820 -22.41 -20.23 -30.00
C GLU A 820 -21.56 -20.78 -28.85
N ARG A 821 -20.23 -20.70 -29.00
CA ARG A 821 -19.28 -21.09 -27.95
C ARG A 821 -19.49 -20.22 -26.68
N ALA A 822 -19.59 -18.92 -26.85
CA ALA A 822 -19.78 -18.01 -25.73
C ALA A 822 -21.13 -18.24 -25.02
N GLU A 823 -22.19 -18.50 -25.75
CA GLU A 823 -23.50 -18.86 -25.18
C GLU A 823 -23.42 -20.14 -24.34
N ALA A 824 -22.71 -21.15 -24.85
CA ALA A 824 -22.57 -22.43 -24.17
C ALA A 824 -21.66 -22.39 -22.93
N GLU A 825 -20.60 -21.57 -22.92
CA GLU A 825 -19.53 -21.64 -21.90
C GLU A 825 -19.53 -20.47 -20.91
N ILE A 826 -19.99 -19.28 -21.32
CA ILE A 826 -19.72 -18.04 -20.56
C ILE A 826 -20.51 -17.89 -19.27
N GLY A 827 -21.64 -18.60 -19.19
CA GLY A 827 -22.50 -18.60 -18.01
C GLY A 827 -22.14 -19.66 -16.96
N GLN A 828 -21.23 -20.58 -17.26
CA GLN A 828 -20.91 -21.73 -16.43
C GLN A 828 -20.04 -21.35 -15.22
N ALA A 829 -19.91 -22.27 -14.25
CA ALA A 829 -19.07 -22.12 -13.06
C ALA A 829 -17.55 -22.29 -13.32
N GLN A 830 -17.17 -22.80 -14.50
CA GLN A 830 -15.77 -23.12 -14.82
C GLN A 830 -15.29 -22.40 -16.08
N PHE A 831 -14.08 -21.85 -16.01
CA PHE A 831 -13.45 -21.14 -17.11
C PHE A 831 -12.10 -21.74 -17.46
N VAL A 832 -11.93 -22.17 -18.70
CA VAL A 832 -10.69 -22.76 -19.18
C VAL A 832 -9.65 -21.66 -19.41
N ALA A 833 -8.42 -21.95 -19.01
CA ALA A 833 -7.28 -21.09 -19.28
C ALA A 833 -6.67 -21.43 -20.64
N GLU A 834 -6.53 -20.45 -21.52
CA GLU A 834 -5.89 -20.60 -22.82
C GLU A 834 -4.60 -19.77 -22.88
N VAL A 835 -3.47 -20.42 -23.18
CA VAL A 835 -2.18 -19.72 -23.32
C VAL A 835 -2.13 -19.02 -24.67
N SER A 836 -1.99 -17.70 -24.65
CA SER A 836 -1.87 -16.89 -25.85
C SER A 836 -0.81 -15.78 -25.66
N GLY A 837 -0.47 -15.05 -26.75
CA GLY A 837 0.57 -14.03 -26.72
C GLY A 837 0.35 -12.89 -25.72
N HIS A 838 -0.90 -12.64 -25.29
CA HIS A 838 -1.17 -11.61 -24.27
C HIS A 838 -0.74 -12.02 -22.86
N CYS A 839 -0.52 -13.32 -22.60
CA CYS A 839 -0.05 -13.81 -21.30
C CYS A 839 1.36 -13.30 -20.94
N GLU A 840 2.17 -12.91 -21.90
CA GLU A 840 3.55 -12.45 -21.68
C GLU A 840 3.62 -11.09 -20.97
N GLY A 841 2.57 -10.29 -21.07
CA GLY A 841 2.48 -8.96 -20.44
C GLY A 841 1.61 -8.89 -19.19
N ASP A 842 0.95 -9.98 -18.79
CA ASP A 842 -0.02 -9.97 -17.70
C ASP A 842 0.54 -10.60 -16.41
N ALA A 843 1.07 -9.75 -15.53
CA ALA A 843 1.61 -10.16 -14.22
C ALA A 843 0.56 -10.78 -13.28
N LYS A 844 -0.74 -10.67 -13.57
CA LYS A 844 -1.83 -11.20 -12.76
C LYS A 844 -2.27 -12.62 -13.17
N CYS A 845 -1.82 -13.09 -14.32
CA CYS A 845 -2.20 -14.41 -14.83
C CYS A 845 -1.44 -15.51 -14.07
N GLN A 846 -2.17 -16.36 -13.34
CA GLN A 846 -1.59 -17.48 -12.59
C GLN A 846 -0.88 -18.51 -13.49
N LEU A 847 -1.21 -18.58 -14.76
CA LEU A 847 -0.52 -19.45 -15.74
C LEU A 847 0.92 -19.03 -16.00
N LEU A 848 1.27 -17.76 -15.84
CA LEU A 848 2.65 -17.28 -15.93
C LEU A 848 3.53 -17.86 -14.82
N LEU A 849 2.99 -18.01 -13.61
CA LEU A 849 3.69 -18.66 -12.49
C LEU A 849 3.97 -20.14 -12.78
N ALA A 850 3.07 -20.84 -13.46
CA ALA A 850 3.28 -22.23 -13.87
C ALA A 850 4.38 -22.36 -14.95
N ARG A 851 4.48 -21.39 -15.89
CA ARG A 851 5.54 -21.38 -16.92
C ARG A 851 6.93 -21.18 -16.31
N ALA A 852 7.08 -20.33 -15.34
CA ALA A 852 8.36 -20.12 -14.65
C ALA A 852 8.90 -21.38 -13.98
N VAL A 853 8.03 -22.31 -13.59
CA VAL A 853 8.38 -23.61 -12.98
C VAL A 853 8.77 -24.66 -14.05
N THR A 854 8.27 -24.53 -15.28
CA THR A 854 8.52 -25.51 -16.36
C THR A 854 9.69 -25.13 -17.27
N SER A 855 10.23 -23.91 -17.19
CA SER A 855 11.33 -23.42 -18.04
C SER A 855 12.70 -23.41 -17.35
N ALA A 856 12.83 -24.04 -16.18
CA ALA A 856 14.09 -24.17 -15.46
C ALA A 856 14.79 -25.51 -15.80
#